data_0bf909f6f6df7500febf701ba4e9e42e
#
_entry.id   0bf909f6f6df7500febf701ba4e9e42e
#
_cell.length_a   1.000
_cell.length_b   1.000
_cell.length_c   1.000
_cell.angle_alpha   90.00
_cell.angle_beta   90.00
_cell.angle_gamma   90.00
#
_symmetry.space_group_name_H-M   'P 1'
#
loop_
_entity.id
_entity.type
_entity.pdbx_description
1 polymer ?
#
loop_
_entity_poly.entity_id
_entity_poly.type
_entity_poly.pdbx_seq_one_letter_code
_entity_poly.pdbx_strand_id
1 'polypeptide(L)'
;MNKVFAPAVRGLSAALTGLILMGAVTGCHHDPNVQKQKYLESGKRYAAQAKYKEAAIQFSNALKVDRNFAEAHYQLGTVYLKMGSVMPAFAELNRTVALQPTNLQARIDLGNLLLAGKLPDRAAEQANAVLAIKSDDADAFALLATVAAVKGDRAAALSQIQHALALEPNRAAFHTTLGILEGSDPGHSGSAEEQLRKAVSLDPANVTAHLALSSLLEQKGDLPGALDQQKAAVAGDPKNFTARASLAQMYFRQGDKANAESTLRQATEDLGDTNMGAELLQSYYLRTGEIDRGVSVYAELAAKHPKSTPIKLAYARLLIAKKDIPTAKSVIAGLVKSDSSDPGVAVLNGILLLNDGKTNEAFDVLQKAAKNSPDNVPVKVWLGRVSLAKGDLNTAQQSFSDAMRLNGSNLEAADGLAQTAMRRHDAALLGQVAEKAIAVAPQSAVGYVWRGMAEASQQQNERAEADLRQALKLDPKSSAAYLELGQLRYVQKKYAEARPMLEQALTANPSSDRALAVLVSMDLMDKQPQKAVSRIQAQIAKAPQNAQMYVQLAEVELQTGDVNASLQAAQKAMQLNSGDAMAVMAYSRAQLAHGDANKAIEGWEQWLKAHPNDAQAYAVLGTLQQGIGAKDKAAEAYKKSLQIEPEQPIAANNLAYLMVEGGQNTDVALNYAQSARRLLPNSPSTADTLAWVYYSKGTYSSARDLLEEAVKAAPDDPSIQYHLGMTYSKLADTANAILHLKKAAALAPDSEPGKDAQKALQQLG
;
A
#
# COMPACT_ATOMS: atom_id res chain seq x y z
N MET A 1 46.14 18.27 38.27
CA MET A 1 46.96 19.26 39.02
C MET A 1 45.95 20.21 39.67
N ASN A 2 45.70 20.01 40.93
CA ASN A 2 46.22 20.74 42.10
C ASN A 2 45.68 22.17 42.15
N LYS A 3 45.05 22.69 43.14
CA LYS A 3 44.96 22.53 44.65
C LYS A 3 43.83 23.50 45.07
N VAL A 4 42.87 23.22 45.94
CA VAL A 4 42.88 23.18 47.39
C VAL A 4 43.21 24.57 48.00
N PHE A 5 42.23 25.17 48.73
CA PHE A 5 42.31 25.45 50.16
C PHE A 5 41.11 26.30 50.64
N ALA A 6 40.38 25.80 51.62
CA ALA A 6 39.77 26.57 52.72
C ALA A 6 40.83 26.73 53.80
N PRO A 7 40.66 27.41 54.93
CA PRO A 7 39.52 27.42 55.84
C PRO A 7 39.33 28.71 56.74
N ALA A 8 38.22 28.65 57.51
CA ALA A 8 38.11 28.90 58.97
C ALA A 8 38.11 30.35 59.48
N VAL A 9 37.32 30.76 60.36
CA VAL A 9 36.73 30.41 61.68
C VAL A 9 36.61 31.63 62.58
N ARG A 10 35.54 31.70 63.40
CA ARG A 10 35.29 32.38 64.67
C ARG A 10 34.93 33.88 64.64
N GLY A 11 33.97 34.38 65.36
CA GLY A 11 33.17 33.90 66.47
C GLY A 11 32.67 35.05 67.32
N LEU A 12 31.72 34.78 68.16
CA LEU A 12 31.22 35.44 69.37
C LEU A 12 30.10 36.49 69.24
N SER A 13 28.91 36.00 69.58
CA SER A 13 28.16 36.34 70.87
C SER A 13 27.82 37.78 71.17
N ALA A 14 26.56 38.13 71.28
CA ALA A 14 25.80 38.49 72.47
C ALA A 14 24.39 38.98 72.00
N ALA A 15 23.42 38.31 72.35
CA ALA A 15 22.36 38.48 73.33
C ALA A 15 21.57 39.78 73.32
N LEU A 16 20.29 39.57 73.29
CA LEU A 16 19.15 40.14 73.98
C LEU A 16 18.23 41.08 73.22
N THR A 17 17.08 40.66 73.39
CA THR A 17 15.74 41.26 73.54
C THR A 17 14.81 41.18 72.38
N GLY A 18 13.80 40.40 72.67
CA GLY A 18 12.64 40.03 71.84
C GLY A 18 11.77 41.21 71.40
N LEU A 19 11.21 40.99 70.28
CA LEU A 19 9.83 41.41 69.96
C LEU A 19 9.23 40.35 69.05
N ILE A 20 8.24 39.69 69.60
CA ILE A 20 7.39 38.77 68.85
C ILE A 20 6.62 39.60 67.81
N LEU A 21 7.07 39.57 66.54
CA LEU A 21 6.17 39.87 65.39
C LEU A 21 5.80 38.55 64.75
N MET A 22 4.60 38.06 65.11
CA MET A 22 3.88 37.08 64.30
C MET A 22 3.64 37.69 62.89
N GLY A 23 4.62 37.56 62.01
CA GLY A 23 4.43 37.70 60.59
C GLY A 23 3.62 36.49 60.12
N ALA A 24 2.33 36.66 59.95
CA ALA A 24 1.49 35.70 59.21
C ALA A 24 2.12 35.48 57.86
N VAL A 25 2.78 34.33 57.65
CA VAL A 25 3.05 33.78 56.33
C VAL A 25 1.68 33.36 55.79
N THR A 26 0.97 34.32 55.21
CA THR A 26 -0.12 33.99 54.28
C THR A 26 0.54 33.41 53.04
N GLY A 27 0.92 32.17 53.12
CA GLY A 27 1.09 31.34 51.92
C GLY A 27 -0.21 31.49 51.15
N CYS A 28 -0.16 32.04 49.95
CA CYS A 28 -1.28 31.97 49.01
C CYS A 28 -1.55 30.50 48.72
N HIS A 29 -2.24 29.80 49.61
CA HIS A 29 -2.94 28.60 49.28
C HIS A 29 -4.04 29.06 48.34
N HIS A 30 -3.79 28.98 47.03
CA HIS A 30 -4.86 29.07 46.05
C HIS A 30 -5.75 27.85 46.31
N ASP A 31 -6.94 28.10 46.86
CA ASP A 31 -7.95 27.04 47.06
C ASP A 31 -8.12 26.35 45.71
N PRO A 32 -7.85 25.04 45.59
CA PRO A 32 -7.97 24.31 44.34
C PRO A 32 -9.38 24.46 43.74
N ASN A 33 -10.41 24.63 44.57
CA ASN A 33 -11.79 24.83 44.10
C ASN A 33 -11.95 26.19 43.43
N VAL A 34 -11.35 27.24 44.00
CA VAL A 34 -11.37 28.57 43.40
C VAL A 34 -10.56 28.57 42.09
N GLN A 35 -9.43 27.88 42.08
CA GLN A 35 -8.56 27.83 40.92
C GLN A 35 -9.20 27.06 39.75
N LYS A 36 -9.79 25.87 39.99
CA LYS A 36 -10.50 25.10 38.90
C LYS A 36 -11.69 25.89 38.36
N GLN A 37 -12.44 26.61 39.24
CA GLN A 37 -13.57 27.42 38.81
C GLN A 37 -13.13 28.62 37.98
N LYS A 38 -12.02 29.26 38.32
CA LYS A 38 -11.43 30.37 37.53
C LYS A 38 -11.07 29.89 36.10
N TYR A 39 -10.47 28.71 35.98
CA TYR A 39 -10.16 28.14 34.68
C TYR A 39 -11.44 27.77 33.90
N LEU A 40 -12.46 27.21 34.56
CA LEU A 40 -13.75 26.90 33.97
C LEU A 40 -14.40 28.15 33.36
N GLU A 41 -14.51 29.22 34.14
CA GLU A 41 -15.12 30.49 33.69
C GLU A 41 -14.29 31.19 32.60
N SER A 42 -12.96 31.08 32.65
CA SER A 42 -12.09 31.55 31.59
C SER A 42 -12.34 30.76 30.29
N GLY A 43 -12.46 29.43 30.38
CA GLY A 43 -12.78 28.56 29.23
C GLY A 43 -14.13 28.88 28.61
N LYS A 44 -15.18 29.06 29.43
CA LYS A 44 -16.52 29.47 28.97
C LYS A 44 -16.49 30.82 28.20
N ARG A 45 -15.72 31.79 28.71
CA ARG A 45 -15.56 33.09 27.99
C ARG A 45 -14.89 32.93 26.63
N TYR A 46 -13.84 32.11 26.55
CA TYR A 46 -13.19 31.83 25.27
C TYR A 46 -14.13 31.07 24.30
N ALA A 47 -14.87 30.11 24.81
CA ALA A 47 -15.86 29.35 24.01
C ALA A 47 -16.96 30.27 23.45
N ALA A 48 -17.46 31.21 24.26
CA ALA A 48 -18.44 32.20 23.83
C ALA A 48 -17.90 33.16 22.73
N GLN A 49 -16.58 33.34 22.64
CA GLN A 49 -15.90 34.10 21.57
C GLN A 49 -15.49 33.22 20.38
N ALA A 50 -15.96 31.97 20.32
CA ALA A 50 -15.56 30.95 19.34
C ALA A 50 -14.03 30.67 19.29
N LYS A 51 -13.29 31.04 20.33
CA LYS A 51 -11.86 30.73 20.53
C LYS A 51 -11.71 29.35 21.16
N TYR A 52 -12.05 28.33 20.37
CA TYR A 52 -12.19 26.96 20.88
C TYR A 52 -10.87 26.33 21.33
N LYS A 53 -9.74 26.65 20.70
CA LYS A 53 -8.42 26.15 21.10
C LYS A 53 -8.01 26.70 22.49
N GLU A 54 -8.21 28.00 22.70
CA GLU A 54 -7.94 28.64 23.99
C GLU A 54 -8.92 28.14 25.07
N ALA A 55 -10.18 27.93 24.74
CA ALA A 55 -11.17 27.36 25.64
C ALA A 55 -10.76 25.95 26.09
N ALA A 56 -10.35 25.09 25.17
CA ALA A 56 -9.87 23.73 25.49
C ALA A 56 -8.66 23.73 26.42
N ILE A 57 -7.73 24.65 26.24
CA ILE A 57 -6.57 24.81 27.14
C ILE A 57 -7.04 25.17 28.55
N GLN A 58 -7.99 26.08 28.71
CA GLN A 58 -8.48 26.51 30.01
C GLN A 58 -9.26 25.36 30.71
N PHE A 59 -10.13 24.66 30.01
CA PHE A 59 -10.81 23.51 30.57
C PHE A 59 -9.84 22.38 30.94
N SER A 60 -8.84 22.12 30.12
CA SER A 60 -7.76 21.17 30.46
C SER A 60 -6.96 21.61 31.70
N ASN A 61 -6.75 22.91 31.91
CA ASN A 61 -6.10 23.41 33.14
C ASN A 61 -6.99 23.24 34.37
N ALA A 62 -8.33 23.38 34.20
CA ALA A 62 -9.26 23.07 35.31
C ALA A 62 -9.18 21.57 35.68
N LEU A 63 -9.06 20.68 34.69
CA LEU A 63 -8.93 19.23 34.88
C LEU A 63 -7.55 18.81 35.46
N LYS A 64 -6.51 19.58 35.26
CA LYS A 64 -5.21 19.40 35.95
C LYS A 64 -5.32 19.66 37.43
N VAL A 65 -6.18 20.62 37.85
CA VAL A 65 -6.45 20.91 39.26
C VAL A 65 -7.36 19.86 39.87
N ASP A 66 -8.43 19.46 39.15
CA ASP A 66 -9.39 18.46 39.60
C ASP A 66 -9.78 17.54 38.43
N ARG A 67 -9.24 16.33 38.41
CA ARG A 67 -9.48 15.33 37.36
C ARG A 67 -10.88 14.76 37.35
N ASN A 68 -11.69 15.01 38.38
CA ASN A 68 -13.06 14.56 38.47
C ASN A 68 -14.08 15.70 38.35
N PHE A 69 -13.67 16.84 37.80
CA PHE A 69 -14.52 17.98 37.61
C PHE A 69 -15.45 17.78 36.38
N ALA A 70 -16.62 17.19 36.62
CA ALA A 70 -17.56 16.79 35.56
C ALA A 70 -17.94 17.93 34.61
N GLU A 71 -18.19 19.14 35.15
CA GLU A 71 -18.54 20.30 34.32
C GLU A 71 -17.40 20.69 33.36
N ALA A 72 -16.14 20.62 33.81
CA ALA A 72 -15.00 20.91 32.90
C ALA A 72 -14.84 19.85 31.81
N HIS A 73 -15.08 18.57 32.12
CA HIS A 73 -15.16 17.51 31.10
C HIS A 73 -16.26 17.77 30.09
N TYR A 74 -17.48 18.13 30.57
CA TYR A 74 -18.59 18.46 29.67
C TYR A 74 -18.27 19.61 28.74
N GLN A 75 -17.79 20.73 29.27
CA GLN A 75 -17.44 21.89 28.47
C GLN A 75 -16.28 21.59 27.48
N LEU A 76 -15.30 20.81 27.89
CA LEU A 76 -14.21 20.37 27.02
C LEU A 76 -14.73 19.48 25.88
N GLY A 77 -15.60 18.52 26.21
CA GLY A 77 -16.27 17.69 25.20
C GLY A 77 -17.07 18.49 24.18
N THR A 78 -17.85 19.47 24.66
CA THR A 78 -18.62 20.39 23.79
C THR A 78 -17.70 21.22 22.88
N VAL A 79 -16.57 21.72 23.41
CA VAL A 79 -15.59 22.47 22.62
C VAL A 79 -14.94 21.56 21.57
N TYR A 80 -14.58 20.33 21.90
CA TYR A 80 -14.04 19.37 20.94
C TYR A 80 -15.04 19.06 19.81
N LEU A 81 -16.36 18.99 20.10
CA LEU A 81 -17.40 18.86 19.06
C LEU A 81 -17.36 20.07 18.11
N LYS A 82 -17.28 21.30 18.65
CA LYS A 82 -17.17 22.53 17.84
C LYS A 82 -15.88 22.60 17.01
N MET A 83 -14.81 21.91 17.46
CA MET A 83 -13.55 21.78 16.72
C MET A 83 -13.54 20.61 15.72
N GLY A 84 -14.61 19.81 15.63
CA GLY A 84 -14.65 18.58 14.82
C GLY A 84 -13.78 17.44 15.36
N SER A 85 -13.31 17.52 16.60
CA SER A 85 -12.46 16.53 17.25
C SER A 85 -13.30 15.44 17.91
N VAL A 86 -13.84 14.53 17.11
CA VAL A 86 -14.88 13.56 17.53
C VAL A 86 -14.40 12.62 18.64
N MET A 87 -13.21 11.99 18.51
CA MET A 87 -12.72 11.03 19.51
C MET A 87 -12.39 11.68 20.87
N PRO A 88 -11.70 12.84 20.91
CA PRO A 88 -11.56 13.59 22.17
C PRO A 88 -12.91 13.99 22.78
N ALA A 89 -13.88 14.46 21.97
CA ALA A 89 -15.21 14.80 22.46
C ALA A 89 -15.92 13.58 23.09
N PHE A 90 -15.86 12.43 22.43
CA PHE A 90 -16.42 11.18 22.96
C PHE A 90 -15.82 10.80 24.30
N ALA A 91 -14.48 10.88 24.44
CA ALA A 91 -13.81 10.55 25.70
C ALA A 91 -14.27 11.47 26.85
N GLU A 92 -14.36 12.77 26.60
CA GLU A 92 -14.72 13.75 27.62
C GLU A 92 -16.21 13.66 28.02
N LEU A 93 -17.11 13.46 27.03
CA LEU A 93 -18.53 13.29 27.31
C LEU A 93 -18.81 11.96 28.04
N ASN A 94 -18.14 10.90 27.65
CA ASN A 94 -18.24 9.62 28.37
C ASN A 94 -17.73 9.74 29.82
N ARG A 95 -16.65 10.50 30.03
CA ARG A 95 -16.16 10.79 31.38
C ARG A 95 -17.16 11.64 32.19
N THR A 96 -17.81 12.62 31.53
CA THR A 96 -18.85 13.43 32.14
C THR A 96 -19.99 12.57 32.64
N VAL A 97 -20.54 11.67 31.80
CA VAL A 97 -21.65 10.77 32.15
C VAL A 97 -21.24 9.82 33.25
N ALA A 98 -19.99 9.35 33.29
CA ALA A 98 -19.49 8.50 34.38
C ALA A 98 -19.38 9.23 35.72
N LEU A 99 -18.98 10.50 35.73
CA LEU A 99 -18.82 11.32 36.94
C LEU A 99 -20.14 11.92 37.42
N GLN A 100 -21.02 12.28 36.49
CA GLN A 100 -22.32 12.89 36.76
C GLN A 100 -23.39 12.22 35.90
N PRO A 101 -23.90 11.05 36.33
CA PRO A 101 -24.93 10.29 35.59
C PRO A 101 -26.25 11.05 35.36
N THR A 102 -26.50 12.10 36.13
CA THR A 102 -27.67 12.97 36.03
C THR A 102 -27.53 14.15 35.07
N ASN A 103 -26.38 14.28 34.38
CA ASN A 103 -26.22 15.29 33.38
C ASN A 103 -26.92 14.84 32.06
N LEU A 104 -28.18 15.27 31.91
CA LEU A 104 -29.03 14.86 30.79
C LEU A 104 -28.47 15.28 29.45
N GLN A 105 -27.96 16.51 29.35
CA GLN A 105 -27.41 17.04 28.09
C GLN A 105 -26.15 16.27 27.64
N ALA A 106 -25.26 15.93 28.59
CA ALA A 106 -24.07 15.13 28.26
C ALA A 106 -24.45 13.72 27.74
N ARG A 107 -25.56 13.12 28.26
CA ARG A 107 -26.08 11.87 27.73
C ARG A 107 -26.62 12.01 26.31
N ILE A 108 -27.37 13.07 26.01
CA ILE A 108 -27.89 13.35 24.66
C ILE A 108 -26.73 13.56 23.69
N ASP A 109 -25.74 14.39 24.05
CA ASP A 109 -24.57 14.65 23.20
C ASP A 109 -23.75 13.39 22.96
N LEU A 110 -23.56 12.54 23.99
CA LEU A 110 -22.91 11.23 23.87
C LEU A 110 -23.72 10.28 22.98
N GLY A 111 -25.06 10.28 23.13
CA GLY A 111 -25.96 9.48 22.30
C GLY A 111 -25.86 9.84 20.82
N ASN A 112 -25.81 11.14 20.50
CA ASN A 112 -25.63 11.62 19.14
C ASN A 112 -24.26 11.19 18.56
N LEU A 113 -23.18 11.24 19.35
CA LEU A 113 -21.87 10.75 18.92
C LEU A 113 -21.85 9.22 18.71
N LEU A 114 -22.57 8.47 19.54
CA LEU A 114 -22.71 7.02 19.39
C LEU A 114 -23.46 6.66 18.10
N LEU A 115 -24.49 7.43 17.74
CA LEU A 115 -25.18 7.31 16.44
C LEU A 115 -24.23 7.58 15.27
N ALA A 116 -23.47 8.66 15.33
CA ALA A 116 -22.47 8.98 14.32
C ALA A 116 -21.40 7.87 14.19
N GLY A 117 -21.07 7.21 15.29
CA GLY A 117 -20.20 6.03 15.37
C GLY A 117 -20.86 4.71 14.96
N LYS A 118 -22.09 4.72 14.43
CA LYS A 118 -22.90 3.54 14.05
C LYS A 118 -23.15 2.56 15.20
N LEU A 119 -23.37 3.07 16.41
CA LEU A 119 -23.67 2.31 17.62
C LEU A 119 -25.08 2.64 18.14
N PRO A 120 -26.16 2.35 17.38
CA PRO A 120 -27.52 2.79 17.70
C PRO A 120 -28.06 2.21 19.02
N ASP A 121 -27.67 0.98 19.39
CA ASP A 121 -28.13 0.38 20.66
C ASP A 121 -27.60 1.16 21.87
N ARG A 122 -26.31 1.52 21.85
CA ARG A 122 -25.71 2.31 22.91
C ARG A 122 -26.26 3.75 22.95
N ALA A 123 -26.64 4.32 21.81
CA ALA A 123 -27.30 5.60 21.75
C ALA A 123 -28.69 5.54 22.40
N ALA A 124 -29.47 4.46 22.14
CA ALA A 124 -30.75 4.24 22.79
C ALA A 124 -30.63 4.08 24.32
N GLU A 125 -29.57 3.43 24.80
CA GLU A 125 -29.28 3.34 26.24
C GLU A 125 -29.13 4.72 26.88
N GLN A 126 -28.46 5.66 26.21
CA GLN A 126 -28.29 7.02 26.72
C GLN A 126 -29.65 7.77 26.76
N ALA A 127 -30.46 7.67 25.71
CA ALA A 127 -31.77 8.31 25.64
C ALA A 127 -32.73 7.72 26.74
N ASN A 128 -32.75 6.41 26.88
CA ASN A 128 -33.58 5.75 27.93
C ASN A 128 -33.13 6.12 29.34
N ALA A 129 -31.82 6.30 29.56
CA ALA A 129 -31.30 6.76 30.85
C ALA A 129 -31.70 8.22 31.14
N VAL A 130 -31.86 9.08 30.09
CA VAL A 130 -32.45 10.42 30.25
C VAL A 130 -33.92 10.30 30.65
N LEU A 131 -34.71 9.52 29.91
CA LEU A 131 -36.16 9.32 30.20
C LEU A 131 -36.45 8.70 31.57
N ALA A 132 -35.52 7.89 32.09
CA ALA A 132 -35.62 7.36 33.45
C ALA A 132 -35.47 8.43 34.53
N ILE A 133 -34.81 9.57 34.21
CA ILE A 133 -34.65 10.72 35.13
C ILE A 133 -35.73 11.77 34.87
N LYS A 134 -36.02 12.05 33.60
CA LYS A 134 -37.01 13.01 33.14
C LYS A 134 -37.83 12.39 32.02
N SER A 135 -39.00 11.84 32.39
CA SER A 135 -39.86 11.05 31.49
C SER A 135 -40.49 11.83 30.31
N ASP A 136 -40.43 13.15 30.33
CA ASP A 136 -40.94 14.09 29.34
C ASP A 136 -39.81 14.91 28.67
N ASP A 137 -38.65 14.30 28.49
CA ASP A 137 -37.52 14.97 27.83
C ASP A 137 -37.62 14.86 26.31
N ALA A 138 -37.86 15.99 25.65
CA ALA A 138 -38.06 16.06 24.20
C ALA A 138 -36.80 15.68 23.41
N ASP A 139 -35.59 16.04 23.87
CA ASP A 139 -34.35 15.67 23.21
C ASP A 139 -34.08 14.17 23.27
N ALA A 140 -34.46 13.48 24.34
CA ALA A 140 -34.37 12.04 24.45
C ALA A 140 -35.30 11.31 23.47
N PHE A 141 -36.52 11.78 23.28
CA PHE A 141 -37.44 11.26 22.27
C PHE A 141 -36.93 11.51 20.87
N ALA A 142 -36.36 12.68 20.57
CA ALA A 142 -35.74 12.98 19.29
C ALA A 142 -34.52 12.08 19.00
N LEU A 143 -33.70 11.79 20.00
CA LEU A 143 -32.59 10.84 19.88
C LEU A 143 -33.10 9.42 19.59
N LEU A 144 -34.17 8.94 20.28
CA LEU A 144 -34.79 7.65 20.00
C LEU A 144 -35.41 7.60 18.61
N ALA A 145 -36.01 8.69 18.14
CA ALA A 145 -36.47 8.80 16.74
C ALA A 145 -35.37 8.54 15.74
N THR A 146 -34.22 9.18 15.96
CA THR A 146 -33.04 9.00 15.09
C THR A 146 -32.46 7.58 15.20
N VAL A 147 -32.44 6.98 16.40
CA VAL A 147 -32.06 5.58 16.60
C VAL A 147 -32.96 4.64 15.81
N ALA A 148 -34.29 4.81 15.91
CA ALA A 148 -35.28 4.00 15.21
C ALA A 148 -35.12 4.13 13.67
N ALA A 149 -34.88 5.35 13.18
CA ALA A 149 -34.64 5.61 11.77
C ALA A 149 -33.39 4.85 11.26
N VAL A 150 -32.27 4.91 12.01
CA VAL A 150 -31.03 4.19 11.66
C VAL A 150 -31.23 2.67 11.66
N LYS A 151 -32.11 2.15 12.53
CA LYS A 151 -32.47 0.72 12.57
C LYS A 151 -33.49 0.31 11.50
N GLY A 152 -34.01 1.26 10.73
CA GLY A 152 -35.03 1.03 9.70
C GLY A 152 -36.48 0.93 10.25
N ASP A 153 -36.69 1.15 11.53
CA ASP A 153 -38.04 1.18 12.15
C ASP A 153 -38.65 2.58 12.00
N ARG A 154 -39.20 2.82 10.81
CA ARG A 154 -39.82 4.10 10.48
C ARG A 154 -41.03 4.42 11.37
N ALA A 155 -41.85 3.44 11.72
CA ALA A 155 -43.03 3.67 12.51
C ALA A 155 -42.68 4.16 13.94
N ALA A 156 -41.68 3.51 14.54
CA ALA A 156 -41.17 3.96 15.83
C ALA A 156 -40.51 5.35 15.71
N ALA A 157 -39.73 5.61 14.63
CA ALA A 157 -39.10 6.91 14.41
C ALA A 157 -40.11 8.05 14.34
N LEU A 158 -41.18 7.89 13.55
CA LEU A 158 -42.28 8.88 13.47
C LEU A 158 -43.01 9.09 14.79
N SER A 159 -43.32 8.01 15.51
CA SER A 159 -43.97 8.09 16.83
C SER A 159 -43.13 8.88 17.84
N GLN A 160 -41.83 8.60 17.91
CA GLN A 160 -40.93 9.27 18.85
C GLN A 160 -40.75 10.76 18.53
N ILE A 161 -40.59 11.13 17.25
CA ILE A 161 -40.39 12.55 16.88
C ILE A 161 -41.68 13.37 17.03
N GLN A 162 -42.86 12.75 16.80
CA GLN A 162 -44.15 13.39 17.05
C GLN A 162 -44.32 13.63 18.56
N HIS A 163 -43.88 12.71 19.40
CA HIS A 163 -43.90 12.89 20.85
C HIS A 163 -42.99 14.06 21.28
N ALA A 164 -41.78 14.14 20.73
CA ALA A 164 -40.89 15.27 20.98
C ALA A 164 -41.49 16.60 20.56
N LEU A 165 -42.19 16.67 19.41
CA LEU A 165 -42.89 17.85 18.93
C LEU A 165 -44.11 18.20 19.78
N ALA A 166 -44.79 17.24 20.34
CA ALA A 166 -45.89 17.50 21.29
C ALA A 166 -45.40 18.21 22.56
N LEU A 167 -44.17 17.89 22.99
CA LEU A 167 -43.55 18.55 24.15
C LEU A 167 -42.98 19.94 23.78
N GLU A 168 -42.33 20.06 22.62
CA GLU A 168 -41.73 21.32 22.13
C GLU A 168 -42.11 21.64 20.68
N PRO A 169 -43.33 22.24 20.45
CA PRO A 169 -43.91 22.42 19.11
C PRO A 169 -43.17 23.41 18.20
N ASN A 170 -42.28 24.22 18.74
CA ASN A 170 -41.55 25.24 17.97
C ASN A 170 -40.04 24.96 17.87
N ARG A 171 -39.65 23.70 18.01
CA ARG A 171 -38.24 23.28 17.92
C ARG A 171 -37.90 22.96 16.46
N ALA A 172 -37.16 23.85 15.81
CA ALA A 172 -36.78 23.72 14.38
C ALA A 172 -36.11 22.35 14.07
N ALA A 173 -35.23 21.84 14.96
CA ALA A 173 -34.55 20.57 14.79
C ALA A 173 -35.53 19.38 14.72
N PHE A 174 -36.63 19.42 15.48
CA PHE A 174 -37.62 18.35 15.48
C PHE A 174 -38.47 18.35 14.20
N HIS A 175 -38.87 19.53 13.72
CA HIS A 175 -39.50 19.66 12.43
C HIS A 175 -38.59 19.22 11.28
N THR A 176 -37.28 19.49 11.38
CA THR A 176 -36.29 19.01 10.41
C THR A 176 -36.27 17.48 10.39
N THR A 177 -36.18 16.84 11.58
CA THR A 177 -36.15 15.37 11.70
C THR A 177 -37.43 14.74 11.17
N LEU A 178 -38.61 15.30 11.53
CA LEU A 178 -39.88 14.80 11.02
C LEU A 178 -39.98 14.92 9.51
N GLY A 179 -39.62 16.09 8.96
CA GLY A 179 -39.66 16.31 7.51
C GLY A 179 -38.70 15.40 6.73
N ILE A 180 -37.53 15.08 7.28
CA ILE A 180 -36.59 14.08 6.67
C ILE A 180 -37.20 12.67 6.68
N LEU A 181 -37.81 12.27 7.82
CA LEU A 181 -38.47 10.97 7.95
C LEU A 181 -39.66 10.81 7.00
N GLU A 182 -40.50 11.83 6.89
CA GLU A 182 -41.65 11.85 5.96
C GLU A 182 -41.20 11.90 4.51
N GLY A 183 -40.17 12.68 4.19
CA GLY A 183 -39.64 12.86 2.83
C GLY A 183 -39.02 11.60 2.21
N SER A 184 -38.73 10.59 3.02
CA SER A 184 -38.29 9.28 2.51
C SER A 184 -39.42 8.45 1.89
N ASP A 185 -40.68 8.91 1.99
CA ASP A 185 -41.87 8.28 1.41
C ASP A 185 -42.55 9.25 0.44
N PRO A 186 -42.61 8.92 -0.85
CA PRO A 186 -43.26 9.78 -1.85
C PRO A 186 -44.72 10.16 -1.51
N GLY A 187 -45.45 9.27 -0.81
CA GLY A 187 -46.82 9.53 -0.38
C GLY A 187 -46.97 10.65 0.66
N HIS A 188 -45.87 10.97 1.37
CA HIS A 188 -45.84 11.98 2.43
C HIS A 188 -45.06 13.25 2.03
N SER A 189 -44.69 13.40 0.76
CA SER A 189 -43.86 14.51 0.27
C SER A 189 -44.44 15.90 0.52
N GLY A 190 -45.78 16.04 0.60
CA GLY A 190 -46.47 17.31 0.94
C GLY A 190 -46.28 17.68 2.41
N SER A 191 -46.52 16.75 3.31
CA SER A 191 -46.30 16.93 4.76
C SER A 191 -44.83 17.19 5.07
N ALA A 192 -43.91 16.42 4.45
CA ALA A 192 -42.47 16.64 4.57
C ALA A 192 -42.07 18.07 4.21
N GLU A 193 -42.57 18.59 3.11
CA GLU A 193 -42.30 19.97 2.70
C GLU A 193 -42.81 21.00 3.72
N GLU A 194 -44.03 20.79 4.26
CA GLU A 194 -44.61 21.67 5.28
C GLU A 194 -43.69 21.68 6.54
N GLN A 195 -43.27 20.51 7.02
CA GLN A 195 -42.41 20.42 8.19
C GLN A 195 -41.04 21.09 7.94
N LEU A 196 -40.42 20.86 6.79
CA LEU A 196 -39.15 21.47 6.46
C LEU A 196 -39.25 22.99 6.27
N ARG A 197 -40.32 23.49 5.64
CA ARG A 197 -40.60 24.93 5.56
C ARG A 197 -40.84 25.54 6.95
N LYS A 198 -41.50 24.82 7.84
CA LYS A 198 -41.67 25.25 9.23
C LYS A 198 -40.32 25.31 9.94
N ALA A 199 -39.45 24.30 9.74
CA ALA A 199 -38.11 24.28 10.30
C ALA A 199 -37.28 25.50 9.89
N VAL A 200 -37.22 25.81 8.59
CA VAL A 200 -36.44 26.96 8.09
C VAL A 200 -37.07 28.30 8.48
N SER A 201 -38.40 28.36 8.72
CA SER A 201 -39.05 29.57 9.25
C SER A 201 -38.72 29.81 10.73
N LEU A 202 -38.58 28.76 11.51
CA LEU A 202 -38.21 28.79 12.95
C LEU A 202 -36.71 29.08 13.15
N ASP A 203 -35.88 28.55 12.27
CA ASP A 203 -34.45 28.76 12.29
C ASP A 203 -33.91 28.96 10.84
N PRO A 204 -33.84 30.19 10.36
CA PRO A 204 -33.37 30.53 9.02
C PRO A 204 -31.88 30.19 8.79
N ALA A 205 -31.11 29.88 9.81
CA ALA A 205 -29.73 29.45 9.71
C ALA A 205 -29.57 27.93 9.73
N ASN A 206 -30.67 27.17 9.78
CA ASN A 206 -30.62 25.71 9.88
C ASN A 206 -30.20 25.06 8.56
N VAL A 207 -28.90 24.84 8.42
CA VAL A 207 -28.29 24.22 7.22
C VAL A 207 -28.94 22.87 6.89
N THR A 208 -29.19 22.03 7.88
CA THR A 208 -29.76 20.67 7.68
C THR A 208 -31.17 20.75 7.10
N ALA A 209 -32.01 21.68 7.62
CA ALA A 209 -33.38 21.90 7.12
C ALA A 209 -33.37 22.41 5.66
N HIS A 210 -32.51 23.36 5.36
CA HIS A 210 -32.36 23.88 3.99
C HIS A 210 -31.90 22.80 3.02
N LEU A 211 -30.90 21.99 3.38
CA LEU A 211 -30.39 20.89 2.54
C LEU A 211 -31.48 19.82 2.32
N ALA A 212 -32.21 19.46 3.37
CA ALA A 212 -33.30 18.50 3.28
C ALA A 212 -34.45 19.03 2.39
N LEU A 213 -34.85 20.29 2.57
CA LEU A 213 -35.86 20.92 1.75
C LEU A 213 -35.43 21.03 0.28
N SER A 214 -34.15 21.37 0.03
CA SER A 214 -33.59 21.37 -1.31
C SER A 214 -33.69 20.01 -1.98
N SER A 215 -33.29 18.94 -1.27
CA SER A 215 -33.36 17.55 -1.77
C SER A 215 -34.81 17.15 -2.10
N LEU A 216 -35.78 17.52 -1.28
CA LEU A 216 -37.18 17.22 -1.50
C LEU A 216 -37.74 18.00 -2.71
N LEU A 217 -37.40 19.28 -2.85
CA LEU A 217 -37.82 20.12 -3.99
C LEU A 217 -37.22 19.59 -5.30
N GLU A 218 -35.96 19.13 -5.27
CA GLU A 218 -35.32 18.51 -6.42
C GLU A 218 -36.05 17.21 -6.86
N GLN A 219 -36.43 16.35 -5.91
CA GLN A 219 -37.26 15.18 -6.19
C GLN A 219 -38.61 15.51 -6.79
N LYS A 220 -39.20 16.63 -6.42
CA LYS A 220 -40.47 17.16 -6.98
C LYS A 220 -40.27 17.87 -8.31
N GLY A 221 -39.06 18.05 -8.79
CA GLY A 221 -38.74 18.76 -10.04
C GLY A 221 -38.68 20.29 -9.92
N ASP A 222 -38.82 20.84 -8.71
CA ASP A 222 -38.65 22.30 -8.46
C ASP A 222 -37.16 22.61 -8.29
N LEU A 223 -36.42 22.62 -9.41
CA LEU A 223 -34.99 22.91 -9.42
C LEU A 223 -34.65 24.36 -9.00
N PRO A 224 -35.43 25.40 -9.37
CA PRO A 224 -35.19 26.74 -8.87
C PRO A 224 -35.33 26.84 -7.35
N GLY A 225 -36.44 26.31 -6.80
CA GLY A 225 -36.67 26.32 -5.36
C GLY A 225 -35.59 25.52 -4.60
N ALA A 226 -35.15 24.39 -5.15
CA ALA A 226 -34.07 23.63 -4.59
C ALA A 226 -32.73 24.40 -4.54
N LEU A 227 -32.38 25.13 -5.63
CA LEU A 227 -31.19 25.97 -5.69
C LEU A 227 -31.24 27.11 -4.67
N ASP A 228 -32.41 27.74 -4.48
CA ASP A 228 -32.56 28.80 -3.49
C ASP A 228 -32.33 28.26 -2.05
N GLN A 229 -32.81 27.05 -1.75
CA GLN A 229 -32.54 26.43 -0.47
C GLN A 229 -31.05 26.08 -0.29
N GLN A 230 -30.37 25.66 -1.34
CA GLN A 230 -28.91 25.42 -1.27
C GLN A 230 -28.13 26.72 -0.98
N LYS A 231 -28.50 27.83 -1.63
CA LYS A 231 -27.91 29.14 -1.36
C LYS A 231 -28.20 29.60 0.07
N ALA A 232 -29.43 29.37 0.57
CA ALA A 232 -29.80 29.70 1.95
C ALA A 232 -29.01 28.87 2.96
N ALA A 233 -28.77 27.58 2.69
CA ALA A 233 -27.92 26.75 3.53
C ALA A 233 -26.48 27.30 3.65
N VAL A 234 -25.90 27.76 2.54
CA VAL A 234 -24.55 28.40 2.54
C VAL A 234 -24.59 29.75 3.25
N ALA A 235 -25.67 30.53 3.11
CA ALA A 235 -25.82 31.81 3.80
C ALA A 235 -25.96 31.64 5.32
N GLY A 236 -26.65 30.58 5.76
CA GLY A 236 -26.83 30.25 7.19
C GLY A 236 -25.51 29.85 7.90
N ASP A 237 -24.65 29.14 7.22
CA ASP A 237 -23.31 28.84 7.69
C ASP A 237 -22.29 28.86 6.52
N PRO A 238 -21.68 30.02 6.24
CA PRO A 238 -20.73 30.17 5.14
C PRO A 238 -19.49 29.29 5.22
N LYS A 239 -19.16 28.72 6.39
CA LYS A 239 -18.04 27.80 6.58
C LYS A 239 -18.46 26.34 6.56
N ASN A 240 -19.73 26.05 6.32
CA ASN A 240 -20.20 24.69 6.24
C ASN A 240 -19.75 24.02 4.95
N PHE A 241 -18.85 23.06 5.10
CA PHE A 241 -18.29 22.30 3.99
C PHE A 241 -19.37 21.58 3.17
N THR A 242 -20.32 20.92 3.86
CA THR A 242 -21.38 20.14 3.21
C THR A 242 -22.31 21.03 2.38
N ALA A 243 -22.71 22.19 2.91
CA ALA A 243 -23.55 23.13 2.18
C ALA A 243 -22.86 23.63 0.91
N ARG A 244 -21.60 24.02 0.99
CA ARG A 244 -20.83 24.48 -0.18
C ARG A 244 -20.61 23.38 -1.22
N ALA A 245 -20.26 22.17 -0.76
CA ALA A 245 -20.09 21.02 -1.64
C ALA A 245 -21.41 20.68 -2.37
N SER A 246 -22.54 20.71 -1.64
CA SER A 246 -23.86 20.42 -2.19
C SER A 246 -24.30 21.49 -3.21
N LEU A 247 -24.11 22.77 -2.90
CA LEU A 247 -24.40 23.86 -3.83
C LEU A 247 -23.57 23.77 -5.12
N ALA A 248 -22.26 23.51 -5.00
CA ALA A 248 -21.40 23.36 -6.15
C ALA A 248 -21.78 22.13 -6.99
N GLN A 249 -22.16 21.04 -6.36
CA GLN A 249 -22.64 19.85 -7.06
C GLN A 249 -23.95 20.11 -7.80
N MET A 250 -24.88 20.90 -7.22
CA MET A 250 -26.11 21.30 -7.88
C MET A 250 -25.84 22.13 -9.14
N TYR A 251 -24.98 23.15 -9.05
CA TYR A 251 -24.55 23.94 -10.21
C TYR A 251 -23.91 23.05 -11.28
N PHE A 252 -23.05 22.10 -10.87
CA PHE A 252 -22.40 21.17 -11.81
C PHE A 252 -23.43 20.31 -12.57
N ARG A 253 -24.43 19.75 -11.87
CA ARG A 253 -25.52 18.96 -12.49
C ARG A 253 -26.37 19.79 -13.46
N GLN A 254 -26.55 21.06 -13.20
CA GLN A 254 -27.26 22.02 -14.09
C GLN A 254 -26.40 22.49 -15.27
N GLY A 255 -25.12 22.05 -15.36
CA GLY A 255 -24.20 22.48 -16.40
C GLY A 255 -23.55 23.83 -16.15
N ASP A 256 -23.86 24.47 -15.02
CA ASP A 256 -23.32 25.78 -14.63
C ASP A 256 -21.93 25.59 -13.96
N LYS A 257 -20.95 25.30 -14.80
CA LYS A 257 -19.56 25.08 -14.36
C LYS A 257 -18.94 26.32 -13.70
N ALA A 258 -19.34 27.51 -14.15
CA ALA A 258 -18.77 28.76 -13.64
C ALA A 258 -19.16 29.01 -12.18
N ASN A 259 -20.45 28.86 -11.84
CA ASN A 259 -20.91 28.99 -10.46
C ASN A 259 -20.46 27.81 -9.58
N ALA A 260 -20.35 26.60 -10.13
CA ALA A 260 -19.78 25.47 -9.41
C ALA A 260 -18.33 25.75 -8.98
N GLU A 261 -17.48 26.16 -9.92
CA GLU A 261 -16.07 26.51 -9.65
C GLU A 261 -15.95 27.69 -8.68
N SER A 262 -16.74 28.77 -8.90
CA SER A 262 -16.74 29.96 -8.03
C SER A 262 -17.09 29.61 -6.59
N THR A 263 -18.12 28.76 -6.38
CA THR A 263 -18.53 28.28 -5.05
C THR A 263 -17.42 27.49 -4.37
N LEU A 264 -16.75 26.61 -5.13
CA LEU A 264 -15.65 25.79 -4.59
C LEU A 264 -14.38 26.61 -4.34
N ARG A 265 -14.08 27.58 -5.20
CA ARG A 265 -12.96 28.51 -5.01
C ARG A 265 -13.14 29.32 -3.73
N GLN A 266 -14.34 29.85 -3.52
CA GLN A 266 -14.67 30.59 -2.29
C GLN A 266 -14.56 29.65 -1.05
N ALA A 267 -15.02 28.40 -1.16
CA ALA A 267 -14.85 27.42 -0.09
C ALA A 267 -13.38 27.17 0.23
N THR A 268 -12.53 27.07 -0.79
CA THR A 268 -11.09 26.87 -0.62
C THR A 268 -10.41 28.10 0.01
N GLU A 269 -10.85 29.32 -0.35
CA GLU A 269 -10.34 30.55 0.27
C GLU A 269 -10.73 30.66 1.76
N ASP A 270 -11.97 30.33 2.10
CA ASP A 270 -12.48 30.43 3.48
C ASP A 270 -12.03 29.28 4.41
N LEU A 271 -11.77 28.09 3.85
CA LEU A 271 -11.45 26.86 4.55
C LEU A 271 -10.05 26.32 4.20
N GLY A 272 -9.25 27.10 3.50
CA GLY A 272 -7.96 26.68 2.92
C GLY A 272 -6.89 26.27 3.93
N ASP A 273 -7.10 26.51 5.23
CA ASP A 273 -6.27 25.97 6.31
C ASP A 273 -6.66 24.55 6.71
N THR A 274 -7.71 23.99 6.08
CA THR A 274 -8.16 22.61 6.25
C THR A 274 -7.91 21.79 4.98
N ASN A 275 -7.57 20.52 5.13
CA ASN A 275 -7.40 19.62 3.99
C ASN A 275 -8.70 19.52 3.15
N MET A 276 -9.87 19.44 3.80
CA MET A 276 -11.16 19.34 3.13
C MET A 276 -11.45 20.55 2.23
N GLY A 277 -11.18 21.77 2.72
CA GLY A 277 -11.38 22.99 1.94
C GLY A 277 -10.51 23.03 0.67
N ALA A 278 -9.24 22.63 0.80
CA ALA A 278 -8.34 22.59 -0.34
C ALA A 278 -8.66 21.45 -1.34
N GLU A 279 -9.09 20.29 -0.85
CA GLU A 279 -9.34 19.12 -1.69
C GLU A 279 -10.65 19.23 -2.50
N LEU A 280 -11.60 20.03 -2.06
CA LEU A 280 -12.91 20.14 -2.71
C LEU A 280 -12.79 20.67 -4.14
N LEU A 281 -12.13 21.81 -4.32
CA LEU A 281 -11.88 22.42 -5.63
C LEU A 281 -10.89 21.58 -6.47
N GLN A 282 -9.86 20.98 -5.83
CA GLN A 282 -8.94 20.07 -6.50
C GLN A 282 -9.68 18.88 -7.12
N SER A 283 -10.57 18.23 -6.36
CA SER A 283 -11.37 17.10 -6.82
C SER A 283 -12.28 17.48 -8.00
N TYR A 284 -12.79 18.70 -8.01
CA TYR A 284 -13.57 19.24 -9.14
C TYR A 284 -12.72 19.24 -10.43
N TYR A 285 -11.50 19.81 -10.40
CA TYR A 285 -10.65 19.87 -11.59
C TYR A 285 -10.18 18.49 -12.05
N LEU A 286 -9.88 17.57 -11.12
CA LEU A 286 -9.54 16.20 -11.46
C LEU A 286 -10.70 15.46 -12.14
N ARG A 287 -11.93 15.64 -11.64
CA ARG A 287 -13.14 15.00 -12.17
C ARG A 287 -13.57 15.56 -13.53
N THR A 288 -13.42 16.87 -13.74
CA THR A 288 -13.77 17.53 -15.00
C THR A 288 -12.71 17.41 -16.08
N GLY A 289 -11.49 16.99 -15.71
CA GLY A 289 -10.32 16.95 -16.60
C GLY A 289 -9.72 18.34 -16.88
N GLU A 290 -10.20 19.40 -16.22
CA GLU A 290 -9.72 20.78 -16.40
C GLU A 290 -8.43 21.04 -15.60
N ILE A 291 -7.44 20.14 -15.78
CA ILE A 291 -6.21 20.13 -14.96
C ILE A 291 -5.39 21.41 -15.13
N ASP A 292 -5.23 21.91 -16.37
CA ASP A 292 -4.47 23.14 -16.63
C ASP A 292 -5.06 24.35 -15.94
N ARG A 293 -6.40 24.47 -15.94
CA ARG A 293 -7.12 25.51 -15.22
C ARG A 293 -6.94 25.37 -13.72
N GLY A 294 -7.05 24.13 -13.21
CA GLY A 294 -6.81 23.83 -11.81
C GLY A 294 -5.42 24.24 -11.36
N VAL A 295 -4.39 23.92 -12.14
CA VAL A 295 -2.99 24.34 -11.88
C VAL A 295 -2.87 25.85 -11.78
N SER A 296 -3.47 26.60 -12.73
CA SER A 296 -3.43 28.06 -12.72
C SER A 296 -4.12 28.66 -11.48
N VAL A 297 -5.32 28.17 -11.13
CA VAL A 297 -6.06 28.64 -9.96
C VAL A 297 -5.34 28.32 -8.66
N TYR A 298 -4.77 27.12 -8.55
CA TYR A 298 -4.01 26.75 -7.33
C TYR A 298 -2.67 27.46 -7.22
N ALA A 299 -2.05 27.87 -8.32
CA ALA A 299 -0.89 28.75 -8.29
C ALA A 299 -1.23 30.12 -7.67
N GLU A 300 -2.36 30.71 -8.07
CA GLU A 300 -2.86 31.97 -7.48
C GLU A 300 -3.22 31.80 -5.99
N LEU A 301 -3.94 30.72 -5.64
CA LEU A 301 -4.29 30.42 -4.25
C LEU A 301 -3.07 30.21 -3.38
N ALA A 302 -2.05 29.48 -3.87
CA ALA A 302 -0.81 29.24 -3.13
C ALA A 302 0.00 30.53 -2.94
N ALA A 303 -0.05 31.47 -3.89
CA ALA A 303 0.57 32.79 -3.77
C ALA A 303 -0.18 33.67 -2.75
N LYS A 304 -1.52 33.62 -2.76
CA LYS A 304 -2.40 34.36 -1.81
C LYS A 304 -2.29 33.81 -0.38
N HIS A 305 -2.12 32.48 -0.24
CA HIS A 305 -2.02 31.77 1.04
C HIS A 305 -0.68 31.06 1.20
N PRO A 306 0.46 31.80 1.31
CA PRO A 306 1.80 31.22 1.25
C PRO A 306 2.15 30.32 2.43
N LYS A 307 1.37 30.32 3.51
CA LYS A 307 1.55 29.47 4.70
C LYS A 307 0.63 28.24 4.71
N SER A 308 -0.36 28.15 3.81
CA SER A 308 -1.29 27.01 3.78
C SER A 308 -0.63 25.78 3.18
N THR A 309 -0.31 24.79 4.01
CA THR A 309 0.12 23.46 3.57
C THR A 309 -0.94 22.74 2.74
N PRO A 310 -2.26 22.72 3.12
CA PRO A 310 -3.29 22.05 2.34
C PRO A 310 -3.43 22.57 0.90
N ILE A 311 -3.42 23.89 0.70
CA ILE A 311 -3.50 24.49 -0.65
C ILE A 311 -2.30 24.09 -1.50
N LYS A 312 -1.09 24.13 -0.94
CA LYS A 312 0.13 23.74 -1.65
C LYS A 312 0.17 22.25 -1.96
N LEU A 313 -0.35 21.38 -1.07
CA LEU A 313 -0.49 19.96 -1.34
C LEU A 313 -1.46 19.70 -2.50
N ALA A 314 -2.62 20.37 -2.51
CA ALA A 314 -3.57 20.26 -3.60
C ALA A 314 -2.98 20.76 -4.93
N TYR A 315 -2.22 21.86 -4.89
CA TYR A 315 -1.47 22.37 -6.04
C TYR A 315 -0.48 21.34 -6.57
N ALA A 316 0.35 20.76 -5.68
CA ALA A 316 1.34 19.74 -6.07
C ALA A 316 0.68 18.50 -6.68
N ARG A 317 -0.48 18.04 -6.15
CA ARG A 317 -1.24 16.93 -6.73
C ARG A 317 -1.73 17.23 -8.15
N LEU A 318 -2.21 18.45 -8.42
CA LEU A 318 -2.61 18.88 -9.76
C LEU A 318 -1.42 18.96 -10.72
N LEU A 319 -0.26 19.44 -10.27
CA LEU A 319 0.98 19.46 -11.05
C LEU A 319 1.41 18.03 -11.43
N ILE A 320 1.32 17.08 -10.50
CA ILE A 320 1.60 15.66 -10.76
C ILE A 320 0.61 15.11 -11.80
N ALA A 321 -0.68 15.43 -11.66
CA ALA A 321 -1.71 15.02 -12.63
C ALA A 321 -1.47 15.63 -14.03
N LYS A 322 -0.97 16.86 -14.09
CA LYS A 322 -0.54 17.54 -15.32
C LYS A 322 0.77 16.98 -15.90
N LYS A 323 1.49 16.15 -15.14
CA LYS A 323 2.86 15.66 -15.43
C LYS A 323 3.94 16.76 -15.38
N ASP A 324 3.67 17.89 -14.74
CA ASP A 324 4.67 18.91 -14.45
C ASP A 324 5.45 18.54 -13.17
N ILE A 325 6.26 17.51 -13.28
CA ILE A 325 7.05 16.95 -12.17
C ILE A 325 8.09 17.96 -11.64
N PRO A 326 8.79 18.75 -12.45
CA PRO A 326 9.76 19.72 -11.95
C PRO A 326 9.13 20.75 -10.99
N THR A 327 7.99 21.33 -11.37
CA THR A 327 7.27 22.30 -10.52
C THR A 327 6.71 21.63 -9.27
N ALA A 328 6.15 20.42 -9.38
CA ALA A 328 5.67 19.65 -8.23
C ALA A 328 6.78 19.41 -7.19
N LYS A 329 7.97 19.02 -7.65
CA LYS A 329 9.15 18.83 -6.77
C LYS A 329 9.55 20.12 -6.07
N SER A 330 9.53 21.26 -6.76
CA SER A 330 9.84 22.56 -6.15
C SER A 330 8.86 22.91 -5.02
N VAL A 331 7.56 22.74 -5.26
CA VAL A 331 6.51 22.98 -4.26
C VAL A 331 6.68 22.08 -3.04
N ILE A 332 6.87 20.76 -3.28
CA ILE A 332 7.04 19.78 -2.19
C ILE A 332 8.34 20.01 -1.43
N ALA A 333 9.45 20.35 -2.09
CA ALA A 333 10.70 20.69 -1.40
C ALA A 333 10.56 21.90 -0.47
N GLY A 334 9.74 22.89 -0.89
CA GLY A 334 9.36 24.01 -0.02
C GLY A 334 8.56 23.55 1.20
N LEU A 335 7.60 22.64 1.03
CA LEU A 335 6.80 22.09 2.13
C LEU A 335 7.62 21.21 3.07
N VAL A 336 8.53 20.39 2.57
CA VAL A 336 9.44 19.57 3.39
C VAL A 336 10.28 20.45 4.33
N LYS A 337 10.68 21.65 3.89
CA LYS A 337 11.43 22.61 4.73
C LYS A 337 10.55 23.30 5.78
N SER A 338 9.30 23.60 5.46
CA SER A 338 8.40 24.37 6.35
C SER A 338 7.53 23.49 7.25
N ASP A 339 7.17 22.28 6.80
CA ASP A 339 6.24 21.39 7.50
C ASP A 339 6.54 19.91 7.20
N SER A 340 7.74 19.47 7.59
CA SER A 340 8.21 18.08 7.36
C SER A 340 7.41 17.04 8.15
N SER A 341 6.57 17.45 9.11
CA SER A 341 5.78 16.55 9.94
C SER A 341 4.40 16.25 9.37
N ASP A 342 3.94 17.02 8.36
CA ASP A 342 2.64 16.80 7.74
C ASP A 342 2.62 15.48 6.95
N PRO A 343 1.64 14.58 7.23
CA PRO A 343 1.57 13.28 6.55
C PRO A 343 1.36 13.39 5.04
N GLY A 344 0.62 14.39 4.56
CA GLY A 344 0.39 14.62 3.14
C GLY A 344 1.67 15.03 2.41
N VAL A 345 2.52 15.86 3.07
CA VAL A 345 3.84 16.22 2.54
C VAL A 345 4.72 14.99 2.42
N ALA A 346 4.74 14.13 3.45
CA ALA A 346 5.51 12.89 3.42
C ALA A 346 5.04 11.95 2.30
N VAL A 347 3.73 11.81 2.08
CA VAL A 347 3.15 10.99 1.01
C VAL A 347 3.58 11.50 -0.36
N LEU A 348 3.38 12.80 -0.67
CA LEU A 348 3.73 13.34 -1.98
C LEU A 348 5.24 13.32 -2.23
N ASN A 349 6.06 13.59 -1.20
CA ASN A 349 7.51 13.46 -1.30
C ASN A 349 7.92 12.01 -1.59
N GLY A 350 7.33 11.04 -0.89
CA GLY A 350 7.55 9.61 -1.14
C GLY A 350 7.19 9.19 -2.56
N ILE A 351 6.06 9.69 -3.10
CA ILE A 351 5.64 9.45 -4.50
C ILE A 351 6.70 9.98 -5.48
N LEU A 352 7.15 11.22 -5.29
CA LEU A 352 8.13 11.83 -6.19
C LEU A 352 9.49 11.13 -6.12
N LEU A 353 9.93 10.75 -4.91
CA LEU A 353 11.17 9.97 -4.73
C LEU A 353 11.07 8.58 -5.39
N LEU A 354 9.93 7.92 -5.27
CA LEU A 354 9.71 6.62 -5.92
C LEU A 354 9.74 6.76 -7.46
N ASN A 355 9.13 7.80 -8.01
CA ASN A 355 9.17 8.08 -9.44
C ASN A 355 10.58 8.40 -9.96
N ASP A 356 11.47 8.90 -9.10
CA ASP A 356 12.88 9.13 -9.40
C ASP A 356 13.77 7.89 -9.23
N GLY A 357 13.18 6.73 -8.90
CA GLY A 357 13.92 5.50 -8.60
C GLY A 357 14.60 5.51 -7.22
N LYS A 358 14.38 6.54 -6.40
CA LYS A 358 14.96 6.68 -5.05
C LYS A 358 14.14 5.94 -3.99
N THR A 359 13.97 4.64 -4.21
CA THR A 359 13.07 3.79 -3.41
C THR A 359 13.44 3.76 -1.92
N ASN A 360 14.73 3.73 -1.58
CA ASN A 360 15.17 3.74 -0.18
C ASN A 360 14.84 5.06 0.51
N GLU A 361 15.09 6.20 -0.13
CA GLU A 361 14.75 7.53 0.42
C GLU A 361 13.21 7.66 0.61
N ALA A 362 12.42 7.18 -0.35
CA ALA A 362 10.96 7.15 -0.24
C ALA A 362 10.49 6.29 0.94
N PHE A 363 11.11 5.13 1.14
CA PHE A 363 10.81 4.24 2.26
C PHE A 363 11.09 4.93 3.61
N ASP A 364 12.26 5.55 3.79
CA ASP A 364 12.66 6.20 5.03
C ASP A 364 11.71 7.35 5.40
N VAL A 365 11.34 8.18 4.42
CA VAL A 365 10.39 9.29 4.62
C VAL A 365 9.02 8.77 5.07
N LEU A 366 8.48 7.76 4.40
CA LEU A 366 7.16 7.21 4.72
C LEU A 366 7.16 6.39 6.01
N GLN A 367 8.24 5.67 6.31
CA GLN A 367 8.38 4.96 7.58
C GLN A 367 8.41 5.93 8.77
N LYS A 368 9.13 7.05 8.64
CA LYS A 368 9.13 8.12 9.65
C LYS A 368 7.74 8.72 9.83
N ALA A 369 7.05 8.99 8.71
CA ALA A 369 5.68 9.52 8.76
C ALA A 369 4.69 8.53 9.40
N ALA A 370 4.81 7.23 9.13
CA ALA A 370 3.98 6.19 9.73
C ALA A 370 4.20 6.06 11.26
N LYS A 371 5.41 6.32 11.75
CA LYS A 371 5.70 6.38 13.20
C LYS A 371 5.07 7.61 13.87
N ASN A 372 5.11 8.76 13.19
CA ASN A 372 4.57 10.02 13.71
C ASN A 372 3.03 10.08 13.63
N SER A 373 2.44 9.41 12.64
CA SER A 373 1.00 9.41 12.37
C SER A 373 0.53 7.96 12.14
N PRO A 374 0.46 7.13 13.19
CA PRO A 374 0.23 5.68 13.08
C PRO A 374 -1.15 5.34 12.51
N ASP A 375 -2.13 6.24 12.62
CA ASP A 375 -3.50 6.04 12.14
C ASP A 375 -3.77 6.71 10.79
N ASN A 376 -2.73 7.23 10.12
CA ASN A 376 -2.89 7.85 8.80
C ASN A 376 -2.90 6.79 7.68
N VAL A 377 -4.09 6.53 7.14
CA VAL A 377 -4.30 5.51 6.10
C VAL A 377 -3.48 5.78 4.83
N PRO A 378 -3.48 6.99 4.22
CA PRO A 378 -2.64 7.30 3.07
C PRO A 378 -1.16 7.00 3.26
N VAL A 379 -0.58 7.36 4.42
CA VAL A 379 0.83 7.07 4.72
C VAL A 379 1.09 5.57 4.73
N LYS A 380 0.20 4.79 5.34
CA LYS A 380 0.35 3.32 5.38
C LYS A 380 0.22 2.69 3.99
N VAL A 381 -0.74 3.15 3.17
CA VAL A 381 -0.89 2.66 1.80
C VAL A 381 0.38 2.94 0.98
N TRP A 382 0.93 4.15 1.06
CA TRP A 382 2.12 4.49 0.30
C TRP A 382 3.40 3.84 0.85
N LEU A 383 3.51 3.66 2.17
CA LEU A 383 4.59 2.84 2.75
C LEU A 383 4.53 1.40 2.22
N GLY A 384 3.34 0.82 2.16
CA GLY A 384 3.13 -0.50 1.57
C GLY A 384 3.56 -0.57 0.10
N ARG A 385 3.17 0.43 -0.73
CA ARG A 385 3.55 0.51 -2.15
C ARG A 385 5.07 0.63 -2.35
N VAL A 386 5.72 1.49 -1.56
CA VAL A 386 7.17 1.65 -1.63
C VAL A 386 7.89 0.39 -1.15
N SER A 387 7.36 -0.27 -0.13
CA SER A 387 7.89 -1.56 0.36
C SER A 387 7.76 -2.65 -0.71
N LEU A 388 6.64 -2.71 -1.45
CA LEU A 388 6.49 -3.60 -2.60
C LEU A 388 7.52 -3.30 -3.70
N ALA A 389 7.77 -2.03 -4.01
CA ALA A 389 8.77 -1.63 -4.98
C ALA A 389 10.20 -1.99 -4.54
N LYS A 390 10.46 -1.94 -3.21
CA LYS A 390 11.73 -2.35 -2.60
C LYS A 390 11.91 -3.87 -2.52
N GLY A 391 10.83 -4.65 -2.67
CA GLY A 391 10.83 -6.10 -2.44
C GLY A 391 10.65 -6.49 -0.97
N ASP A 392 10.43 -5.54 -0.06
CA ASP A 392 10.15 -5.82 1.36
C ASP A 392 8.68 -6.20 1.54
N LEU A 393 8.40 -7.48 1.26
CA LEU A 393 7.04 -8.03 1.32
C LEU A 393 6.47 -8.06 2.74
N ASN A 394 7.31 -8.10 3.78
CA ASN A 394 6.85 -8.11 5.17
C ASN A 394 6.30 -6.74 5.58
N THR A 395 7.08 -5.68 5.34
CA THR A 395 6.62 -4.30 5.61
C THR A 395 5.44 -3.93 4.73
N ALA A 396 5.39 -4.38 3.46
CA ALA A 396 4.25 -4.17 2.58
C ALA A 396 2.97 -4.79 3.15
N GLN A 397 3.01 -6.06 3.52
CA GLN A 397 1.87 -6.77 4.11
C GLN A 397 1.37 -6.09 5.38
N GLN A 398 2.28 -5.75 6.31
CA GLN A 398 1.93 -5.09 7.55
C GLN A 398 1.25 -3.73 7.29
N SER A 399 1.84 -2.92 6.40
CA SER A 399 1.35 -1.57 6.11
C SER A 399 -0.04 -1.57 5.48
N PHE A 400 -0.30 -2.44 4.49
CA PHE A 400 -1.62 -2.57 3.88
C PHE A 400 -2.64 -3.19 4.83
N SER A 401 -2.26 -4.17 5.65
CA SER A 401 -3.13 -4.76 6.68
C SER A 401 -3.56 -3.72 7.72
N ASP A 402 -2.62 -2.88 8.16
CA ASP A 402 -2.92 -1.77 9.08
C ASP A 402 -3.85 -0.74 8.43
N ALA A 403 -3.63 -0.40 7.15
CA ALA A 403 -4.50 0.50 6.40
C ALA A 403 -5.93 -0.05 6.30
N MET A 404 -6.09 -1.35 6.03
CA MET A 404 -7.39 -2.03 6.01
C MET A 404 -8.03 -2.15 7.39
N ARG A 405 -7.25 -2.29 8.45
CA ARG A 405 -7.77 -2.30 9.83
C ARG A 405 -8.33 -0.92 10.20
N LEU A 406 -7.68 0.15 9.77
CA LEU A 406 -8.12 1.53 10.02
C LEU A 406 -9.32 1.92 9.14
N ASN A 407 -9.33 1.47 7.89
CA ASN A 407 -10.42 1.69 6.95
C ASN A 407 -10.67 0.42 6.14
N GLY A 408 -11.61 -0.40 6.61
CA GLY A 408 -11.94 -1.70 6.02
C GLY A 408 -12.47 -1.65 4.58
N SER A 409 -12.93 -0.48 4.12
CA SER A 409 -13.40 -0.26 2.76
C SER A 409 -12.34 0.34 1.82
N ASN A 410 -11.09 0.46 2.25
CA ASN A 410 -10.01 1.00 1.43
C ASN A 410 -9.57 -0.01 0.36
N LEU A 411 -10.09 0.14 -0.85
CA LEU A 411 -9.78 -0.75 -1.99
C LEU A 411 -8.33 -0.65 -2.47
N GLU A 412 -7.65 0.49 -2.27
CA GLU A 412 -6.21 0.61 -2.62
C GLU A 412 -5.33 -0.22 -1.68
N ALA A 413 -5.67 -0.25 -0.38
CA ALA A 413 -4.99 -1.10 0.58
C ALA A 413 -5.26 -2.58 0.30
N ALA A 414 -6.50 -2.93 -0.08
CA ALA A 414 -6.87 -4.29 -0.47
C ALA A 414 -6.08 -4.75 -1.71
N ASP A 415 -5.99 -3.90 -2.74
CA ASP A 415 -5.21 -4.17 -3.95
C ASP A 415 -3.71 -4.39 -3.63
N GLY A 416 -3.11 -3.49 -2.84
CA GLY A 416 -1.72 -3.65 -2.41
C GLY A 416 -1.48 -4.93 -1.59
N LEU A 417 -2.41 -5.31 -0.74
CA LEU A 417 -2.33 -6.55 0.03
C LEU A 417 -2.50 -7.79 -0.85
N ALA A 418 -3.41 -7.75 -1.84
CA ALA A 418 -3.57 -8.81 -2.83
C ALA A 418 -2.29 -8.98 -3.67
N GLN A 419 -1.69 -7.88 -4.15
CA GLN A 419 -0.41 -7.94 -4.86
C GLN A 419 0.71 -8.52 -3.99
N THR A 420 0.74 -8.17 -2.70
CA THR A 420 1.70 -8.73 -1.75
C THR A 420 1.49 -10.24 -1.58
N ALA A 421 0.25 -10.67 -1.41
CA ALA A 421 -0.12 -12.09 -1.29
C ALA A 421 0.29 -12.89 -2.55
N MET A 422 0.03 -12.34 -3.74
CA MET A 422 0.45 -12.96 -5.01
C MET A 422 1.96 -13.11 -5.11
N ARG A 423 2.74 -12.08 -4.75
CA ARG A 423 4.21 -12.16 -4.76
C ARG A 423 4.78 -13.12 -3.72
N ARG A 424 4.07 -13.35 -2.62
CA ARG A 424 4.43 -14.34 -1.58
C ARG A 424 3.94 -15.74 -1.88
N HIS A 425 3.16 -15.93 -2.94
CA HIS A 425 2.41 -17.16 -3.21
C HIS A 425 1.51 -17.58 -2.04
N ASP A 426 0.97 -16.60 -1.30
CA ASP A 426 0.09 -16.82 -0.15
C ASP A 426 -1.37 -16.81 -0.60
N ALA A 427 -1.83 -17.98 -1.05
CA ALA A 427 -3.19 -18.16 -1.52
C ALA A 427 -4.23 -17.94 -0.39
N ALA A 428 -3.87 -18.23 0.87
CA ALA A 428 -4.79 -18.05 1.99
C ALA A 428 -5.05 -16.55 2.25
N LEU A 429 -4.00 -15.75 2.29
CA LEU A 429 -4.11 -14.29 2.42
C LEU A 429 -4.86 -13.68 1.24
N LEU A 430 -4.55 -14.12 0.00
CA LEU A 430 -5.24 -13.62 -1.20
C LEU A 430 -6.75 -13.88 -1.12
N GLY A 431 -7.17 -15.09 -0.69
CA GLY A 431 -8.58 -15.44 -0.49
C GLY A 431 -9.27 -14.54 0.55
N GLN A 432 -8.64 -14.30 1.69
CA GLN A 432 -9.17 -13.41 2.74
C GLN A 432 -9.36 -11.96 2.25
N VAL A 433 -8.40 -11.45 1.49
CA VAL A 433 -8.48 -10.10 0.92
C VAL A 433 -9.60 -10.02 -0.11
N ALA A 434 -9.73 -11.05 -0.96
CA ALA A 434 -10.78 -11.15 -1.96
C ALA A 434 -12.18 -11.14 -1.35
N GLU A 435 -12.42 -11.91 -0.28
CA GLU A 435 -13.70 -11.92 0.43
C GLU A 435 -14.07 -10.55 0.98
N LYS A 436 -13.11 -9.83 1.58
CA LYS A 436 -13.33 -8.46 2.04
C LYS A 436 -13.64 -7.50 0.89
N ALA A 437 -12.91 -7.61 -0.22
CA ALA A 437 -13.15 -6.78 -1.40
C ALA A 437 -14.53 -7.04 -2.00
N ILE A 438 -14.99 -8.29 -2.07
CA ILE A 438 -16.33 -8.65 -2.52
C ILE A 438 -17.40 -8.09 -1.56
N ALA A 439 -17.18 -8.17 -0.25
CA ALA A 439 -18.12 -7.62 0.73
C ALA A 439 -18.27 -6.09 0.63
N VAL A 440 -17.18 -5.38 0.31
CA VAL A 440 -17.19 -3.91 0.12
C VAL A 440 -17.77 -3.51 -1.24
N ALA A 441 -17.42 -4.25 -2.28
CA ALA A 441 -17.79 -3.93 -3.66
C ALA A 441 -18.29 -5.18 -4.42
N PRO A 442 -19.48 -5.69 -4.10
CA PRO A 442 -19.99 -6.96 -4.67
C PRO A 442 -20.24 -6.90 -6.17
N GLN A 443 -20.34 -5.73 -6.77
CA GLN A 443 -20.49 -5.51 -8.21
C GLN A 443 -19.14 -5.30 -8.92
N SER A 444 -18.01 -5.37 -8.23
CA SER A 444 -16.68 -5.29 -8.82
C SER A 444 -16.17 -6.69 -9.18
N ALA A 445 -15.68 -6.86 -10.41
CA ALA A 445 -15.08 -8.11 -10.86
C ALA A 445 -13.78 -8.48 -10.11
N VAL A 446 -13.07 -7.49 -9.60
CA VAL A 446 -11.69 -7.64 -9.07
C VAL A 446 -11.62 -8.62 -7.90
N GLY A 447 -12.52 -8.52 -6.93
CA GLY A 447 -12.57 -9.43 -5.78
C GLY A 447 -12.78 -10.89 -6.19
N TYR A 448 -13.65 -11.14 -7.17
CA TYR A 448 -13.89 -12.48 -7.71
C TYR A 448 -12.68 -13.02 -8.48
N VAL A 449 -11.95 -12.17 -9.20
CA VAL A 449 -10.68 -12.59 -9.84
C VAL A 449 -9.66 -13.03 -8.79
N TRP A 450 -9.46 -12.23 -7.73
CA TRP A 450 -8.52 -12.59 -6.67
C TRP A 450 -8.91 -13.89 -5.95
N ARG A 451 -10.21 -14.10 -5.66
CA ARG A 451 -10.68 -15.33 -5.04
C ARG A 451 -10.48 -16.53 -5.95
N GLY A 452 -10.81 -16.39 -7.23
CA GLY A 452 -10.56 -17.43 -8.22
C GLY A 452 -9.07 -17.79 -8.36
N MET A 453 -8.16 -16.80 -8.31
CA MET A 453 -6.71 -17.05 -8.28
C MET A 453 -6.28 -17.81 -7.02
N ALA A 454 -6.80 -17.42 -5.85
CA ALA A 454 -6.51 -18.09 -4.58
C ALA A 454 -6.99 -19.56 -4.60
N GLU A 455 -8.20 -19.80 -5.08
CA GLU A 455 -8.80 -21.13 -5.18
C GLU A 455 -8.06 -22.02 -6.20
N ALA A 456 -7.65 -21.45 -7.35
CA ALA A 456 -6.85 -22.17 -8.34
C ALA A 456 -5.49 -22.60 -7.76
N SER A 457 -4.84 -21.72 -7.00
CA SER A 457 -3.58 -22.05 -6.31
C SER A 457 -3.75 -23.15 -5.26
N GLN A 458 -4.94 -23.28 -4.66
CA GLN A 458 -5.31 -24.34 -3.73
C GLN A 458 -5.89 -25.58 -4.42
N GLN A 459 -5.82 -25.68 -5.74
CA GLN A 459 -6.37 -26.76 -6.58
C GLN A 459 -7.90 -26.92 -6.50
N GLN A 460 -8.62 -25.88 -6.01
CA GLN A 460 -10.09 -25.84 -5.96
C GLN A 460 -10.67 -25.37 -7.30
N ASN A 461 -10.36 -26.11 -8.36
CA ASN A 461 -10.55 -25.66 -9.74
C ASN A 461 -12.00 -25.31 -10.10
N GLU A 462 -13.00 -26.01 -9.55
CA GLU A 462 -14.42 -25.76 -9.84
C GLU A 462 -14.89 -24.42 -9.24
N ARG A 463 -14.44 -24.10 -8.02
CA ARG A 463 -14.74 -22.82 -7.38
C ARG A 463 -14.06 -21.67 -8.10
N ALA A 464 -12.76 -21.85 -8.40
CA ALA A 464 -12.00 -20.87 -9.17
C ALA A 464 -12.70 -20.52 -10.50
N GLU A 465 -13.18 -21.53 -11.23
CA GLU A 465 -13.92 -21.32 -12.46
C GLU A 465 -15.23 -20.56 -12.23
N ALA A 466 -15.98 -20.90 -11.19
CA ALA A 466 -17.25 -20.23 -10.87
C ALA A 466 -17.02 -18.74 -10.57
N ASP A 467 -16.01 -18.41 -9.79
CA ASP A 467 -15.68 -17.03 -9.45
C ASP A 467 -15.14 -16.24 -10.64
N LEU A 468 -14.26 -16.83 -11.45
CA LEU A 468 -13.75 -16.18 -12.66
C LEU A 468 -14.87 -15.96 -13.71
N ARG A 469 -15.83 -16.87 -13.81
CA ARG A 469 -17.04 -16.65 -14.63
C ARG A 469 -17.96 -15.57 -14.06
N GLN A 470 -18.06 -15.47 -12.73
CA GLN A 470 -18.78 -14.38 -12.09
C GLN A 470 -18.09 -13.04 -12.36
N ALA A 471 -16.77 -12.98 -12.30
CA ALA A 471 -16.01 -11.81 -12.69
C ALA A 471 -16.31 -11.36 -14.13
N LEU A 472 -16.40 -12.31 -15.08
CA LEU A 472 -16.76 -12.01 -16.48
C LEU A 472 -18.21 -11.60 -16.69
N LYS A 473 -19.14 -12.02 -15.82
CA LYS A 473 -20.51 -11.48 -15.83
C LYS A 473 -20.57 -10.02 -15.39
N LEU A 474 -19.74 -9.65 -14.41
CA LEU A 474 -19.68 -8.29 -13.90
C LEU A 474 -18.88 -7.36 -14.82
N ASP A 475 -17.77 -7.85 -15.38
CA ASP A 475 -16.95 -7.16 -16.36
C ASP A 475 -16.60 -8.09 -17.54
N PRO A 476 -17.40 -8.07 -18.63
CA PRO A 476 -17.16 -8.89 -19.81
C PRO A 476 -15.85 -8.58 -20.56
N LYS A 477 -15.13 -7.52 -20.18
CA LYS A 477 -13.84 -7.14 -20.75
C LYS A 477 -12.68 -7.35 -19.79
N SER A 478 -12.89 -8.04 -18.67
CA SER A 478 -11.84 -8.31 -17.69
C SER A 478 -10.73 -9.19 -18.26
N SER A 479 -9.64 -8.56 -18.69
CA SER A 479 -8.43 -9.26 -19.16
C SER A 479 -7.89 -10.23 -18.12
N ALA A 480 -7.92 -9.84 -16.84
CA ALA A 480 -7.43 -10.67 -15.73
C ALA A 480 -8.28 -11.96 -15.59
N ALA A 481 -9.62 -11.86 -15.64
CA ALA A 481 -10.49 -13.02 -15.54
C ALA A 481 -10.30 -13.99 -16.72
N TYR A 482 -10.16 -13.46 -17.95
CA TYR A 482 -9.86 -14.28 -19.12
C TYR A 482 -8.50 -14.95 -19.02
N LEU A 483 -7.47 -14.23 -18.55
CA LEU A 483 -6.14 -14.78 -18.35
C LEU A 483 -6.16 -15.96 -17.36
N GLU A 484 -6.76 -15.75 -16.19
CA GLU A 484 -6.77 -16.79 -15.15
C GLU A 484 -7.63 -18.01 -15.56
N LEU A 485 -8.77 -17.82 -16.24
CA LEU A 485 -9.52 -18.93 -16.84
C LEU A 485 -8.71 -19.67 -17.91
N GLY A 486 -8.02 -18.93 -18.76
CA GLY A 486 -7.16 -19.52 -19.79
C GLY A 486 -6.02 -20.33 -19.18
N GLN A 487 -5.38 -19.82 -18.14
CA GLN A 487 -4.33 -20.54 -17.40
C GLN A 487 -4.88 -21.77 -16.67
N LEU A 488 -6.05 -21.66 -16.04
CA LEU A 488 -6.71 -22.80 -15.40
C LEU A 488 -6.97 -23.93 -16.42
N ARG A 489 -7.46 -23.61 -17.60
CA ARG A 489 -7.67 -24.57 -18.70
C ARG A 489 -6.35 -25.14 -19.23
N TYR A 490 -5.32 -24.31 -19.34
CA TYR A 490 -4.01 -24.75 -19.79
C TYR A 490 -3.40 -25.77 -18.82
N VAL A 491 -3.45 -25.53 -17.50
CA VAL A 491 -2.96 -26.46 -16.47
C VAL A 491 -3.76 -27.78 -16.48
N GLN A 492 -5.07 -27.71 -16.75
CA GLN A 492 -5.92 -28.89 -16.94
C GLN A 492 -5.67 -29.63 -18.27
N LYS A 493 -4.71 -29.17 -19.09
CA LYS A 493 -4.43 -29.69 -20.44
C LYS A 493 -5.61 -29.56 -21.43
N LYS A 494 -6.57 -28.69 -21.13
CA LYS A 494 -7.73 -28.38 -22.01
C LYS A 494 -7.33 -27.26 -22.98
N TYR A 495 -6.37 -27.51 -23.83
CA TYR A 495 -5.73 -26.49 -24.68
C TYR A 495 -6.68 -25.82 -25.64
N ALA A 496 -7.67 -26.58 -26.20
CA ALA A 496 -8.69 -26.03 -27.10
C ALA A 496 -9.59 -24.97 -26.41
N GLU A 497 -9.85 -25.13 -25.11
CA GLU A 497 -10.61 -24.16 -24.33
C GLU A 497 -9.74 -23.00 -23.82
N ALA A 498 -8.46 -23.27 -23.50
CA ALA A 498 -7.52 -22.27 -23.00
C ALA A 498 -7.22 -21.17 -24.03
N ARG A 499 -6.95 -21.56 -25.29
CA ARG A 499 -6.51 -20.65 -26.35
C ARG A 499 -7.46 -19.47 -26.58
N PRO A 500 -8.78 -19.66 -26.80
CA PRO A 500 -9.70 -18.53 -27.00
C PRO A 500 -9.80 -17.62 -25.78
N MET A 501 -9.69 -18.12 -24.53
CA MET A 501 -9.70 -17.30 -23.34
C MET A 501 -8.47 -16.39 -23.28
N LEU A 502 -7.28 -16.92 -23.57
CA LEU A 502 -6.03 -16.17 -23.60
C LEU A 502 -6.01 -15.12 -24.72
N GLU A 503 -6.62 -15.43 -25.87
CA GLU A 503 -6.78 -14.47 -26.98
C GLU A 503 -7.74 -13.33 -26.61
N GLN A 504 -8.81 -13.62 -25.86
CA GLN A 504 -9.67 -12.58 -25.28
C GLN A 504 -8.93 -11.74 -24.25
N ALA A 505 -8.08 -12.34 -23.41
CA ALA A 505 -7.24 -11.60 -22.46
C ALA A 505 -6.34 -10.59 -23.20
N LEU A 506 -5.68 -10.98 -24.30
CA LEU A 506 -4.85 -10.09 -25.13
C LEU A 506 -5.67 -9.05 -25.89
N THR A 507 -6.91 -9.37 -26.28
CA THR A 507 -7.81 -8.42 -26.92
C THR A 507 -8.23 -7.33 -25.96
N ALA A 508 -8.55 -7.70 -24.71
CA ALA A 508 -8.95 -6.77 -23.65
C ALA A 508 -7.76 -5.95 -23.12
N ASN A 509 -6.59 -6.57 -22.99
CA ASN A 509 -5.35 -5.90 -22.62
C ASN A 509 -4.19 -6.33 -23.55
N PRO A 510 -3.89 -5.53 -24.57
CA PRO A 510 -2.78 -5.82 -25.49
C PRO A 510 -1.39 -5.90 -24.82
N SER A 511 -1.23 -5.36 -23.60
CA SER A 511 0.02 -5.42 -22.83
C SER A 511 0.13 -6.63 -21.90
N SER A 512 -0.79 -7.61 -21.97
CA SER A 512 -0.76 -8.81 -21.13
C SER A 512 0.35 -9.78 -21.58
N ASP A 513 1.55 -9.60 -21.07
CA ASP A 513 2.72 -10.45 -21.32
C ASP A 513 2.51 -11.88 -20.82
N ARG A 514 1.78 -12.09 -19.71
CA ARG A 514 1.43 -13.43 -19.20
C ARG A 514 0.52 -14.21 -20.17
N ALA A 515 -0.52 -13.57 -20.72
CA ALA A 515 -1.40 -14.21 -21.68
C ALA A 515 -0.65 -14.58 -22.97
N LEU A 516 0.23 -13.67 -23.42
CA LEU A 516 1.10 -13.90 -24.58
C LEU A 516 2.04 -15.07 -24.33
N ALA A 517 2.69 -15.14 -23.16
CA ALA A 517 3.63 -16.21 -22.82
C ALA A 517 2.99 -17.60 -22.86
N VAL A 518 1.77 -17.73 -22.33
CA VAL A 518 1.04 -19.02 -22.38
C VAL A 518 0.68 -19.39 -23.82
N LEU A 519 0.20 -18.46 -24.63
CA LEU A 519 -0.10 -18.70 -26.05
C LEU A 519 1.15 -19.08 -26.85
N VAL A 520 2.27 -18.41 -26.60
CA VAL A 520 3.58 -18.72 -27.20
C VAL A 520 4.02 -20.13 -26.80
N SER A 521 3.91 -20.48 -25.53
CA SER A 521 4.21 -21.84 -25.05
C SER A 521 3.35 -22.90 -25.77
N MET A 522 2.06 -22.61 -25.96
CA MET A 522 1.17 -23.51 -26.71
C MET A 522 1.57 -23.64 -28.20
N ASP A 523 1.96 -22.53 -28.85
CA ASP A 523 2.42 -22.58 -30.24
C ASP A 523 3.74 -23.36 -30.38
N LEU A 524 4.65 -23.25 -29.39
CA LEU A 524 5.89 -24.06 -29.33
C LEU A 524 5.62 -25.54 -29.07
N MET A 525 4.66 -25.87 -28.17
CA MET A 525 4.23 -27.26 -27.94
C MET A 525 3.62 -27.89 -29.21
N ASP A 526 2.92 -27.08 -29.99
CA ASP A 526 2.35 -27.51 -31.30
C ASP A 526 3.46 -27.62 -32.39
N LYS A 527 4.75 -27.41 -32.03
CA LYS A 527 5.90 -27.38 -32.94
C LYS A 527 5.76 -26.32 -34.04
N GLN A 528 5.16 -25.18 -33.71
CA GLN A 528 4.94 -24.04 -34.62
C GLN A 528 5.73 -22.79 -34.18
N PRO A 529 7.07 -22.83 -34.11
CA PRO A 529 7.86 -21.73 -33.57
C PRO A 529 7.71 -20.42 -34.37
N GLN A 530 7.55 -20.50 -35.72
CA GLN A 530 7.33 -19.31 -36.56
C GLN A 530 5.99 -18.63 -36.27
N LYS A 531 4.97 -19.39 -35.85
CA LYS A 531 3.70 -18.82 -35.41
C LYS A 531 3.85 -18.13 -34.07
N ALA A 532 4.65 -18.68 -33.15
CA ALA A 532 5.00 -18.02 -31.89
C ALA A 532 5.67 -16.67 -32.12
N VAL A 533 6.70 -16.60 -32.99
CA VAL A 533 7.36 -15.37 -33.39
C VAL A 533 6.35 -14.36 -33.97
N SER A 534 5.55 -14.78 -34.97
CA SER A 534 4.56 -13.90 -35.60
C SER A 534 3.53 -13.36 -34.62
N ARG A 535 3.11 -14.19 -33.65
CA ARG A 535 2.18 -13.79 -32.57
C ARG A 535 2.79 -12.70 -31.70
N ILE A 536 4.05 -12.87 -31.25
CA ILE A 536 4.73 -11.88 -30.42
C ILE A 536 4.89 -10.58 -31.18
N GLN A 537 5.36 -10.62 -32.44
CA GLN A 537 5.54 -9.43 -33.29
C GLN A 537 4.23 -8.68 -33.52
N ALA A 538 3.13 -9.40 -33.78
CA ALA A 538 1.82 -8.79 -33.90
C ALA A 538 1.34 -8.13 -32.60
N GLN A 539 1.74 -8.66 -31.45
CA GLN A 539 1.38 -8.08 -30.17
C GLN A 539 2.27 -6.88 -29.81
N ILE A 540 3.55 -6.95 -30.13
CA ILE A 540 4.49 -5.81 -30.02
C ILE A 540 3.98 -4.61 -30.82
N ALA A 541 3.42 -4.83 -32.02
CA ALA A 541 2.86 -3.74 -32.82
C ALA A 541 1.71 -3.00 -32.11
N LYS A 542 0.96 -3.68 -31.23
CA LYS A 542 -0.10 -3.07 -30.40
C LYS A 542 0.41 -2.46 -29.10
N ALA A 543 1.51 -2.98 -28.54
CA ALA A 543 2.10 -2.55 -27.27
C ALA A 543 3.63 -2.38 -27.40
N PRO A 544 4.12 -1.44 -28.21
CA PRO A 544 5.54 -1.33 -28.58
C PRO A 544 6.47 -0.87 -27.46
N GLN A 545 5.93 -0.47 -26.31
CA GLN A 545 6.68 -0.08 -25.12
C GLN A 545 6.77 -1.20 -24.06
N ASN A 546 6.22 -2.39 -24.31
CA ASN A 546 6.29 -3.49 -23.37
C ASN A 546 7.60 -4.29 -23.54
N ALA A 547 8.56 -4.03 -22.64
CA ALA A 547 9.88 -4.67 -22.67
C ALA A 547 9.81 -6.20 -22.57
N GLN A 548 8.86 -6.75 -21.78
CA GLN A 548 8.71 -8.20 -21.59
C GLN A 548 8.35 -8.95 -22.89
N MET A 549 7.61 -8.32 -23.79
CA MET A 549 7.32 -8.93 -25.09
C MET A 549 8.56 -9.06 -25.97
N TYR A 550 9.49 -8.09 -25.86
CA TYR A 550 10.78 -8.20 -26.56
C TYR A 550 11.70 -9.23 -25.90
N VAL A 551 11.63 -9.43 -24.57
CA VAL A 551 12.30 -10.55 -23.90
C VAL A 551 11.76 -11.89 -24.43
N GLN A 552 10.44 -12.05 -24.51
CA GLN A 552 9.84 -13.27 -25.07
C GLN A 552 10.23 -13.50 -26.53
N LEU A 553 10.26 -12.44 -27.34
CA LEU A 553 10.69 -12.52 -28.73
C LEU A 553 12.14 -13.01 -28.82
N ALA A 554 13.04 -12.41 -28.02
CA ALA A 554 14.46 -12.78 -28.01
C ALA A 554 14.66 -14.26 -27.66
N GLU A 555 13.94 -14.78 -26.67
CA GLU A 555 14.04 -16.18 -26.25
C GLU A 555 13.50 -17.14 -27.34
N VAL A 556 12.38 -16.79 -27.99
CA VAL A 556 11.82 -17.65 -29.06
C VAL A 556 12.70 -17.62 -30.32
N GLU A 557 13.19 -16.45 -30.74
CA GLU A 557 14.12 -16.34 -31.88
C GLU A 557 15.43 -17.10 -31.62
N LEU A 558 15.92 -17.10 -30.38
CA LEU A 558 17.08 -17.90 -30.00
C LEU A 558 16.80 -19.40 -30.15
N GLN A 559 15.61 -19.87 -29.75
CA GLN A 559 15.22 -21.27 -29.91
C GLN A 559 15.01 -21.65 -31.37
N THR A 560 14.65 -20.71 -32.27
CA THR A 560 14.54 -20.96 -33.70
C THR A 560 15.85 -20.90 -34.43
N GLY A 561 16.94 -20.50 -33.73
CA GLY A 561 18.27 -20.36 -34.29
C GLY A 561 18.55 -19.01 -34.95
N ASP A 562 17.61 -18.07 -34.94
CA ASP A 562 17.85 -16.70 -35.41
C ASP A 562 18.51 -15.83 -34.32
N VAL A 563 19.80 -16.03 -34.16
CA VAL A 563 20.62 -15.32 -33.16
C VAL A 563 20.60 -13.82 -33.35
N ASN A 564 20.56 -13.34 -34.63
CA ASN A 564 20.58 -11.90 -34.93
C ASN A 564 19.25 -11.24 -34.53
N ALA A 565 18.11 -11.84 -34.86
CA ALA A 565 16.81 -11.33 -34.44
C ALA A 565 16.67 -11.36 -32.92
N SER A 566 17.12 -12.44 -32.26
CA SER A 566 17.17 -12.54 -30.80
C SER A 566 17.96 -11.38 -30.18
N LEU A 567 19.16 -11.10 -30.71
CA LEU A 567 20.00 -10.02 -30.20
C LEU A 567 19.34 -8.64 -30.36
N GLN A 568 18.71 -8.37 -31.49
CA GLN A 568 17.96 -7.12 -31.72
C GLN A 568 16.80 -6.96 -30.74
N ALA A 569 16.03 -8.01 -30.54
CA ALA A 569 14.92 -8.02 -29.61
C ALA A 569 15.40 -7.79 -28.17
N ALA A 570 16.45 -8.51 -27.74
CA ALA A 570 17.01 -8.35 -26.39
C ALA A 570 17.58 -6.94 -26.15
N GLN A 571 18.28 -6.35 -27.14
CA GLN A 571 18.74 -4.96 -27.07
C GLN A 571 17.57 -4.00 -26.89
N LYS A 572 16.46 -4.23 -27.62
CA LYS A 572 15.26 -3.40 -27.50
C LYS A 572 14.62 -3.52 -26.13
N ALA A 573 14.56 -4.73 -25.55
CA ALA A 573 14.10 -4.95 -24.19
C ALA A 573 14.89 -4.13 -23.17
N MET A 574 16.23 -4.18 -23.24
CA MET A 574 17.12 -3.39 -22.37
C MET A 574 16.96 -1.89 -22.53
N GLN A 575 16.76 -1.40 -23.77
CA GLN A 575 16.49 0.03 -24.03
C GLN A 575 15.18 0.51 -23.39
N LEU A 576 14.14 -0.34 -23.40
CA LEU A 576 12.83 -0.02 -22.84
C LEU A 576 12.83 -0.11 -21.32
N ASN A 577 13.55 -1.07 -20.75
CA ASN A 577 13.64 -1.26 -19.30
C ASN A 577 15.01 -1.80 -18.90
N SER A 578 15.97 -0.91 -18.67
CA SER A 578 17.31 -1.26 -18.19
C SER A 578 17.32 -1.77 -16.72
N GLY A 579 16.24 -1.60 -15.98
CA GLY A 579 16.05 -2.09 -14.62
C GLY A 579 15.39 -3.47 -14.55
N ASP A 580 15.39 -4.25 -15.64
CA ASP A 580 14.81 -5.60 -15.69
C ASP A 580 15.89 -6.65 -15.91
N ALA A 581 16.15 -7.47 -14.89
CA ALA A 581 17.12 -8.55 -14.94
C ALA A 581 16.83 -9.57 -16.07
N MET A 582 15.54 -9.77 -16.43
CA MET A 582 15.17 -10.67 -17.52
C MET A 582 15.64 -10.13 -18.87
N ALA A 583 15.59 -8.81 -19.08
CA ALA A 583 16.12 -8.18 -20.29
C ALA A 583 17.65 -8.35 -20.38
N VAL A 584 18.37 -8.17 -19.26
CA VAL A 584 19.82 -8.40 -19.19
C VAL A 584 20.16 -9.86 -19.46
N MET A 585 19.38 -10.80 -18.91
CA MET A 585 19.55 -12.24 -19.13
C MET A 585 19.33 -12.62 -20.61
N ALA A 586 18.23 -12.15 -21.22
CA ALA A 586 17.95 -12.40 -22.64
C ALA A 586 19.07 -11.84 -23.52
N TYR A 587 19.54 -10.61 -23.23
CA TYR A 587 20.68 -10.01 -23.92
C TYR A 587 21.96 -10.85 -23.76
N SER A 588 22.24 -11.29 -22.55
CA SER A 588 23.42 -12.11 -22.26
C SER A 588 23.39 -13.44 -23.03
N ARG A 589 22.24 -14.11 -23.07
CA ARG A 589 22.06 -15.38 -23.82
C ARG A 589 22.23 -15.15 -25.35
N ALA A 590 21.62 -14.09 -25.87
CA ALA A 590 21.75 -13.73 -27.28
C ALA A 590 23.20 -13.40 -27.65
N GLN A 591 23.94 -12.69 -26.80
CA GLN A 591 25.37 -12.39 -27.01
C GLN A 591 26.25 -13.65 -26.95
N LEU A 592 25.99 -14.56 -26.02
CA LEU A 592 26.70 -15.84 -25.96
C LEU A 592 26.47 -16.67 -27.23
N ALA A 593 25.23 -16.74 -27.71
CA ALA A 593 24.91 -17.45 -28.95
C ALA A 593 25.52 -16.77 -30.16
N HIS A 594 25.68 -15.45 -30.13
CA HIS A 594 26.38 -14.68 -31.17
C HIS A 594 27.90 -14.84 -31.11
N GLY A 595 28.46 -15.44 -30.05
CA GLY A 595 29.90 -15.64 -29.83
C GLY A 595 30.61 -14.51 -29.10
N ASP A 596 29.88 -13.53 -28.54
CA ASP A 596 30.44 -12.37 -27.84
C ASP A 596 30.21 -12.44 -26.33
N ALA A 597 30.91 -13.34 -25.66
CA ALA A 597 30.84 -13.52 -24.22
C ALA A 597 31.26 -12.25 -23.44
N ASN A 598 32.16 -11.41 -24.01
CA ASN A 598 32.57 -10.20 -23.32
C ASN A 598 31.42 -9.20 -23.18
N LYS A 599 30.57 -9.02 -24.21
CA LYS A 599 29.38 -8.16 -24.12
C LYS A 599 28.34 -8.70 -23.16
N ALA A 600 28.21 -10.02 -23.02
CA ALA A 600 27.38 -10.62 -22.01
C ALA A 600 27.87 -10.25 -20.59
N ILE A 601 29.18 -10.32 -20.35
CA ILE A 601 29.83 -9.92 -19.09
C ILE A 601 29.61 -8.43 -18.82
N GLU A 602 29.86 -7.54 -19.79
CA GLU A 602 29.65 -6.09 -19.67
C GLU A 602 28.20 -5.75 -19.28
N GLY A 603 27.23 -6.44 -19.83
CA GLY A 603 25.82 -6.27 -19.46
C GLY A 603 25.55 -6.50 -17.97
N TRP A 604 26.10 -7.59 -17.42
CA TRP A 604 25.96 -7.90 -15.99
C TRP A 604 26.80 -7.00 -15.09
N GLU A 605 27.98 -6.58 -15.53
CA GLU A 605 28.79 -5.59 -14.79
C GLU A 605 28.07 -4.22 -14.71
N GLN A 606 27.38 -3.81 -15.78
CA GLN A 606 26.57 -2.61 -15.76
C GLN A 606 25.35 -2.74 -14.84
N TRP A 607 24.68 -3.89 -14.85
CA TRP A 607 23.59 -4.20 -13.93
C TRP A 607 24.05 -4.09 -12.47
N LEU A 608 25.19 -4.68 -12.13
CA LEU A 608 25.72 -4.72 -10.76
C LEU A 608 26.18 -3.34 -10.26
N LYS A 609 26.50 -2.37 -11.13
CA LYS A 609 26.72 -0.98 -10.72
C LYS A 609 25.45 -0.34 -10.14
N ALA A 610 24.29 -0.68 -10.68
CA ALA A 610 22.99 -0.19 -10.21
C ALA A 610 22.44 -1.07 -9.06
N HIS A 611 22.78 -2.37 -9.03
CA HIS A 611 22.27 -3.36 -8.10
C HIS A 611 23.42 -4.09 -7.38
N PRO A 612 24.23 -3.42 -6.55
CA PRO A 612 25.46 -3.96 -5.97
C PRO A 612 25.24 -5.09 -4.96
N ASN A 613 24.01 -5.34 -4.55
CA ASN A 613 23.63 -6.41 -3.61
C ASN A 613 22.83 -7.55 -4.27
N ASP A 614 22.94 -7.72 -5.58
CA ASP A 614 22.30 -8.82 -6.30
C ASP A 614 23.21 -10.05 -6.34
N ALA A 615 22.99 -10.99 -5.41
CA ALA A 615 23.75 -12.24 -5.30
C ALA A 615 23.63 -13.11 -6.55
N GLN A 616 22.43 -13.18 -7.15
CA GLN A 616 22.18 -13.96 -8.36
C GLN A 616 22.95 -13.41 -9.55
N ALA A 617 22.98 -12.08 -9.72
CA ALA A 617 23.73 -11.43 -10.79
C ALA A 617 25.23 -11.68 -10.67
N TYR A 618 25.80 -11.65 -9.45
CA TYR A 618 27.21 -12.06 -9.24
C TYR A 618 27.46 -13.53 -9.57
N ALA A 619 26.53 -14.44 -9.25
CA ALA A 619 26.68 -15.85 -9.63
C ALA A 619 26.69 -16.04 -11.15
N VAL A 620 25.79 -15.34 -11.86
CA VAL A 620 25.76 -15.35 -13.35
C VAL A 620 27.05 -14.76 -13.92
N LEU A 621 27.51 -13.61 -13.42
CA LEU A 621 28.76 -12.98 -13.85
C LEU A 621 29.93 -13.93 -13.67
N GLY A 622 30.03 -14.60 -12.51
CA GLY A 622 31.04 -15.60 -12.24
C GLY A 622 31.01 -16.76 -13.24
N THR A 623 29.82 -17.26 -13.58
CA THR A 623 29.65 -18.33 -14.57
C THR A 623 30.13 -17.90 -15.96
N LEU A 624 29.81 -16.67 -16.39
CA LEU A 624 30.27 -16.13 -17.67
C LEU A 624 31.80 -15.97 -17.70
N GLN A 625 32.39 -15.44 -16.62
CA GLN A 625 33.83 -15.26 -16.48
C GLN A 625 34.56 -16.61 -16.46
N GLN A 626 34.02 -17.61 -15.80
CA GLN A 626 34.54 -18.96 -15.82
C GLN A 626 34.49 -19.56 -17.23
N GLY A 627 33.41 -19.34 -17.97
CA GLY A 627 33.26 -19.82 -19.36
C GLY A 627 34.28 -19.25 -20.34
N ILE A 628 34.81 -18.04 -20.10
CA ILE A 628 35.91 -17.48 -20.88
C ILE A 628 37.30 -17.77 -20.30
N GLY A 629 37.41 -18.64 -19.27
CA GLY A 629 38.66 -18.99 -18.62
C GLY A 629 39.22 -17.98 -17.62
N ALA A 630 38.49 -16.93 -17.29
CA ALA A 630 38.89 -15.91 -16.32
C ALA A 630 38.62 -16.38 -14.87
N LYS A 631 39.26 -17.51 -14.47
CA LYS A 631 39.01 -18.25 -13.24
C LYS A 631 39.10 -17.37 -11.97
N ASP A 632 40.09 -16.46 -11.88
CA ASP A 632 40.27 -15.59 -10.72
C ASP A 632 39.10 -14.60 -10.56
N LYS A 633 38.67 -13.94 -11.67
CA LYS A 633 37.51 -13.04 -11.65
C LYS A 633 36.23 -13.80 -11.31
N ALA A 634 36.05 -15.00 -11.85
CA ALA A 634 34.91 -15.85 -11.54
C ALA A 634 34.85 -16.19 -10.03
N ALA A 635 36.00 -16.56 -9.44
CA ALA A 635 36.09 -16.84 -8.01
C ALA A 635 35.75 -15.61 -7.15
N GLU A 636 36.18 -14.40 -7.56
CA GLU A 636 35.82 -13.14 -6.89
C GLU A 636 34.31 -12.86 -6.97
N ALA A 637 33.70 -13.05 -8.14
CA ALA A 637 32.28 -12.87 -8.34
C ALA A 637 31.46 -13.86 -7.49
N TYR A 638 31.83 -15.15 -7.46
CA TYR A 638 31.17 -16.15 -6.60
C TYR A 638 31.33 -15.82 -5.11
N LYS A 639 32.49 -15.37 -4.65
CA LYS A 639 32.70 -14.92 -3.28
C LYS A 639 31.80 -13.75 -2.93
N LYS A 640 31.65 -12.78 -3.83
CA LYS A 640 30.73 -11.66 -3.67
C LYS A 640 29.28 -12.12 -3.56
N SER A 641 28.85 -13.03 -4.42
CA SER A 641 27.53 -13.65 -4.36
C SER A 641 27.27 -14.27 -2.98
N LEU A 642 28.21 -15.09 -2.47
CA LEU A 642 28.11 -15.77 -1.17
C LEU A 642 28.24 -14.83 0.04
N GLN A 643 28.90 -13.68 -0.09
CA GLN A 643 28.90 -12.63 0.93
C GLN A 643 27.52 -11.98 1.10
N ILE A 644 26.77 -11.83 0.00
CA ILE A 644 25.42 -11.26 -0.01
C ILE A 644 24.39 -12.30 0.42
N GLU A 645 24.46 -13.50 -0.17
CA GLU A 645 23.58 -14.62 0.08
C GLU A 645 24.40 -15.91 0.33
N PRO A 646 24.65 -16.26 1.60
CA PRO A 646 25.48 -17.43 1.95
C PRO A 646 24.95 -18.77 1.42
N GLU A 647 23.67 -18.86 1.10
CA GLU A 647 23.02 -20.07 0.56
C GLU A 647 22.75 -19.99 -0.95
N GLN A 648 23.54 -19.21 -1.70
CA GLN A 648 23.44 -19.17 -3.16
C GLN A 648 24.08 -20.42 -3.79
N PRO A 649 23.29 -21.38 -4.32
CA PRO A 649 23.79 -22.72 -4.63
C PRO A 649 24.73 -22.75 -5.83
N ILE A 650 24.51 -21.93 -6.85
CA ILE A 650 25.34 -21.89 -8.07
C ILE A 650 26.73 -21.36 -7.74
N ALA A 651 26.80 -20.25 -6.98
CA ALA A 651 28.07 -19.68 -6.56
C ALA A 651 28.85 -20.64 -5.66
N ALA A 652 28.19 -21.32 -4.71
CA ALA A 652 28.80 -22.28 -3.82
C ALA A 652 29.37 -23.47 -4.60
N ASN A 653 28.59 -24.05 -5.52
CA ASN A 653 29.02 -25.17 -6.37
C ASN A 653 30.25 -24.80 -7.21
N ASN A 654 30.16 -23.68 -7.94
CA ASN A 654 31.21 -23.32 -8.89
C ASN A 654 32.49 -22.81 -8.21
N LEU A 655 32.34 -22.12 -7.05
CA LEU A 655 33.50 -21.76 -6.24
C LEU A 655 34.20 -23.00 -5.67
N ALA A 656 33.45 -23.99 -5.16
CA ALA A 656 34.02 -25.25 -4.68
C ALA A 656 34.83 -25.97 -5.79
N TYR A 657 34.26 -26.02 -7.00
CA TYR A 657 34.91 -26.59 -8.16
C TYR A 657 36.25 -25.90 -8.49
N LEU A 658 36.20 -24.55 -8.61
CA LEU A 658 37.41 -23.74 -8.88
C LEU A 658 38.49 -23.89 -7.80
N MET A 659 38.07 -24.00 -6.53
CA MET A 659 39.02 -24.21 -5.42
C MET A 659 39.75 -25.56 -5.53
N VAL A 660 39.05 -26.62 -5.92
CA VAL A 660 39.65 -27.95 -6.12
C VAL A 660 40.60 -27.94 -7.30
N GLU A 661 40.18 -27.36 -8.44
CA GLU A 661 41.05 -27.25 -9.61
C GLU A 661 42.30 -26.42 -9.33
N GLY A 662 42.18 -25.35 -8.57
CA GLY A 662 43.32 -24.49 -8.16
C GLY A 662 44.15 -25.05 -7.03
N GLY A 663 43.90 -26.26 -6.55
CA GLY A 663 44.64 -26.88 -5.43
C GLY A 663 44.53 -26.12 -4.11
N GLN A 664 43.43 -25.34 -3.93
CA GLN A 664 43.19 -24.54 -2.72
C GLN A 664 42.63 -25.39 -1.59
N ASN A 665 42.27 -24.73 -0.47
CA ASN A 665 41.77 -25.38 0.75
C ASN A 665 40.55 -26.29 0.48
N THR A 666 40.76 -27.59 0.40
CA THR A 666 39.75 -28.61 0.09
C THR A 666 38.68 -28.75 1.19
N ASP A 667 38.97 -28.34 2.45
CA ASP A 667 37.98 -28.38 3.52
C ASP A 667 36.93 -27.25 3.35
N VAL A 668 37.38 -26.10 2.92
CA VAL A 668 36.47 -25.00 2.58
C VAL A 668 35.66 -25.34 1.33
N ALA A 669 36.29 -25.92 0.30
CA ALA A 669 35.60 -26.40 -0.89
C ALA A 669 34.53 -27.46 -0.55
N LEU A 670 34.83 -28.37 0.40
CA LEU A 670 33.86 -29.36 0.86
C LEU A 670 32.62 -28.73 1.48
N ASN A 671 32.78 -27.72 2.32
CA ASN A 671 31.66 -27.03 2.93
C ASN A 671 30.75 -26.36 1.87
N TYR A 672 31.33 -25.70 0.87
CA TYR A 672 30.59 -25.10 -0.23
C TYR A 672 29.87 -26.17 -1.09
N ALA A 673 30.56 -27.24 -1.46
CA ALA A 673 29.97 -28.30 -2.26
C ALA A 673 28.84 -29.04 -1.52
N GLN A 674 28.98 -29.28 -0.22
CA GLN A 674 27.93 -29.88 0.62
C GLN A 674 26.71 -28.93 0.74
N SER A 675 26.95 -27.61 0.91
CA SER A 675 25.86 -26.62 0.92
C SER A 675 25.12 -26.60 -0.41
N ALA A 676 25.84 -26.56 -1.54
CA ALA A 676 25.23 -26.60 -2.87
C ALA A 676 24.41 -27.88 -3.08
N ARG A 677 24.93 -29.03 -2.69
CA ARG A 677 24.24 -30.33 -2.80
C ARG A 677 22.98 -30.39 -1.94
N ARG A 678 23.02 -29.85 -0.72
CA ARG A 678 21.85 -29.75 0.16
C ARG A 678 20.74 -28.90 -0.45
N LEU A 679 21.10 -27.81 -1.11
CA LEU A 679 20.15 -26.86 -1.72
C LEU A 679 19.62 -27.36 -3.06
N LEU A 680 20.43 -28.08 -3.84
CA LEU A 680 20.09 -28.67 -5.15
C LEU A 680 20.34 -30.18 -5.16
N PRO A 681 19.57 -30.98 -4.39
CA PRO A 681 19.84 -32.40 -4.16
C PRO A 681 19.74 -33.27 -5.42
N ASN A 682 18.98 -32.84 -6.42
CA ASN A 682 18.77 -33.60 -7.67
C ASN A 682 19.63 -33.09 -8.83
N SER A 683 20.55 -32.14 -8.59
CA SER A 683 21.41 -31.59 -9.64
C SER A 683 22.64 -32.52 -9.86
N PRO A 684 22.85 -33.02 -11.09
CA PRO A 684 24.06 -33.83 -11.41
C PRO A 684 25.36 -33.04 -11.19
N SER A 685 25.35 -31.73 -11.48
CA SER A 685 26.50 -30.85 -11.30
C SER A 685 26.93 -30.72 -9.83
N THR A 686 25.96 -30.63 -8.89
CA THR A 686 26.31 -30.57 -7.45
C THR A 686 26.80 -31.91 -6.91
N ALA A 687 26.31 -33.03 -7.46
CA ALA A 687 26.84 -34.36 -7.15
C ALA A 687 28.27 -34.52 -7.66
N ASP A 688 28.52 -34.11 -8.90
CA ASP A 688 29.82 -34.12 -9.55
C ASP A 688 30.87 -33.28 -8.79
N THR A 689 30.52 -32.01 -8.49
CA THR A 689 31.43 -31.13 -7.75
C THR A 689 31.76 -31.68 -6.37
N LEU A 690 30.77 -32.17 -5.62
CA LEU A 690 31.01 -32.77 -4.31
C LEU A 690 31.88 -34.04 -4.42
N ALA A 691 31.63 -34.85 -5.43
CA ALA A 691 32.43 -36.02 -5.71
C ALA A 691 33.88 -35.66 -6.06
N TRP A 692 34.09 -34.61 -6.87
CA TRP A 692 35.42 -34.15 -7.24
C TRP A 692 36.21 -33.59 -6.05
N VAL A 693 35.51 -32.95 -5.10
CA VAL A 693 36.08 -32.58 -3.79
C VAL A 693 36.48 -33.83 -2.99
N TYR A 694 35.65 -34.87 -2.93
CA TYR A 694 36.02 -36.15 -2.27
C TYR A 694 37.16 -36.84 -2.96
N TYR A 695 37.21 -36.80 -4.30
CA TYR A 695 38.33 -37.32 -5.07
C TYR A 695 39.64 -36.62 -4.68
N SER A 696 39.66 -35.30 -4.61
CA SER A 696 40.85 -34.51 -4.23
C SER A 696 41.29 -34.78 -2.78
N LYS A 697 40.37 -35.17 -1.90
CA LYS A 697 40.64 -35.60 -0.50
C LYS A 697 41.05 -37.06 -0.39
N GLY A 698 41.08 -37.82 -1.48
CA GLY A 698 41.44 -39.23 -1.49
C GLY A 698 40.32 -40.18 -1.05
N THR A 699 39.09 -39.70 -0.84
CA THR A 699 37.91 -40.51 -0.46
C THR A 699 37.20 -41.06 -1.71
N TYR A 700 37.91 -41.89 -2.48
CA TYR A 700 37.49 -42.31 -3.81
C TYR A 700 36.18 -43.10 -3.85
N SER A 701 35.88 -43.88 -2.80
CA SER A 701 34.62 -44.66 -2.75
C SER A 701 33.40 -43.71 -2.67
N SER A 702 33.48 -42.69 -1.81
CA SER A 702 32.39 -41.67 -1.72
C SER A 702 32.26 -40.85 -3.02
N ALA A 703 33.40 -40.58 -3.68
CA ALA A 703 33.37 -39.89 -4.98
C ALA A 703 32.68 -40.73 -6.03
N ARG A 704 33.02 -42.06 -6.11
CA ARG A 704 32.38 -42.99 -7.05
C ARG A 704 30.87 -43.01 -6.88
N ASP A 705 30.38 -43.20 -5.65
CA ASP A 705 28.93 -43.35 -5.40
C ASP A 705 28.13 -42.12 -5.88
N LEU A 706 28.66 -40.91 -5.65
CA LEU A 706 28.03 -39.67 -6.14
C LEU A 706 28.15 -39.50 -7.66
N LEU A 707 29.26 -39.91 -8.28
CA LEU A 707 29.45 -39.82 -9.73
C LEU A 707 28.59 -40.83 -10.47
N GLU A 708 28.41 -42.07 -9.93
CA GLU A 708 27.47 -43.04 -10.46
C GLU A 708 26.02 -42.50 -10.41
N GLU A 709 25.64 -41.75 -9.37
CA GLU A 709 24.37 -41.06 -9.31
C GLU A 709 24.30 -39.96 -10.39
N ALA A 710 25.32 -39.12 -10.51
CA ALA A 710 25.39 -38.04 -11.47
C ALA A 710 25.31 -38.55 -12.93
N VAL A 711 26.02 -39.60 -13.26
CA VAL A 711 26.02 -40.23 -14.60
C VAL A 711 24.65 -40.79 -14.96
N LYS A 712 23.89 -41.33 -13.99
CA LYS A 712 22.48 -41.76 -14.28
C LYS A 712 21.60 -40.63 -14.70
N ALA A 713 21.76 -39.44 -14.10
CA ALA A 713 20.98 -38.26 -14.39
C ALA A 713 21.50 -37.52 -15.65
N ALA A 714 22.83 -37.50 -15.86
CA ALA A 714 23.45 -36.83 -16.99
C ALA A 714 24.50 -37.76 -17.68
N PRO A 715 24.04 -38.78 -18.40
CA PRO A 715 24.94 -39.80 -18.97
C PRO A 715 25.89 -39.27 -20.05
N ASP A 716 25.55 -38.17 -20.71
CA ASP A 716 26.32 -37.60 -21.82
C ASP A 716 27.05 -36.31 -21.43
N ASP A 717 27.29 -36.08 -20.11
CA ASP A 717 28.14 -34.99 -19.64
C ASP A 717 29.61 -35.45 -19.65
N PRO A 718 30.50 -34.80 -20.45
CA PRO A 718 31.90 -35.19 -20.56
C PRO A 718 32.71 -35.01 -19.28
N SER A 719 32.37 -33.98 -18.44
CA SER A 719 33.10 -33.75 -17.17
C SER A 719 32.76 -34.83 -16.16
N ILE A 720 31.48 -35.20 -16.00
CA ILE A 720 31.02 -36.25 -15.09
C ILE A 720 31.62 -37.60 -15.51
N GLN A 721 31.63 -37.91 -16.81
CA GLN A 721 32.27 -39.13 -17.34
C GLN A 721 33.75 -39.15 -17.07
N TYR A 722 34.46 -38.04 -17.24
CA TYR A 722 35.88 -37.91 -16.94
C TYR A 722 36.18 -38.12 -15.45
N HIS A 723 35.44 -37.42 -14.57
CA HIS A 723 35.62 -37.53 -13.12
C HIS A 723 35.37 -38.95 -12.63
N LEU A 724 34.34 -39.62 -13.16
CA LEU A 724 34.06 -41.03 -12.82
C LEU A 724 35.17 -41.97 -13.28
N GLY A 725 35.66 -41.79 -14.52
CA GLY A 725 36.76 -42.55 -15.06
C GLY A 725 38.06 -42.40 -14.24
N MET A 726 38.39 -41.17 -13.83
CA MET A 726 39.52 -40.90 -12.96
C MET A 726 39.35 -41.52 -11.58
N THR A 727 38.11 -41.50 -11.07
CA THR A 727 37.79 -42.10 -9.76
C THR A 727 37.95 -43.60 -9.79
N TYR A 728 37.45 -44.29 -10.83
CA TYR A 728 37.68 -45.74 -11.01
C TYR A 728 39.15 -46.07 -11.17
N SER A 729 39.92 -45.25 -11.88
CA SER A 729 41.37 -45.43 -12.00
C SER A 729 42.07 -45.43 -10.61
N LYS A 730 41.68 -44.51 -9.71
CA LYS A 730 42.19 -44.47 -8.33
C LYS A 730 41.74 -45.64 -7.47
N LEU A 731 40.61 -46.25 -7.78
CA LEU A 731 40.09 -47.46 -7.14
C LEU A 731 40.67 -48.76 -7.74
N ALA A 732 41.60 -48.66 -8.69
CA ALA A 732 42.20 -49.76 -9.43
C ALA A 732 41.18 -50.58 -10.28
N ASP A 733 40.02 -50.04 -10.59
CA ASP A 733 39.04 -50.58 -11.53
C ASP A 733 39.33 -50.08 -12.94
N THR A 734 40.35 -50.69 -13.55
CA THR A 734 40.85 -50.27 -14.88
C THR A 734 39.79 -50.43 -15.98
N ALA A 735 38.92 -51.45 -15.87
CA ALA A 735 37.91 -51.68 -16.90
C ALA A 735 36.88 -50.54 -16.96
N ASN A 736 36.31 -50.15 -15.81
CA ASN A 736 35.39 -49.06 -15.72
C ASN A 736 36.07 -47.70 -15.95
N ALA A 737 37.30 -47.51 -15.51
CA ALA A 737 38.10 -46.33 -15.82
C ALA A 737 38.18 -46.07 -17.33
N ILE A 738 38.64 -47.10 -18.09
CA ILE A 738 38.75 -46.99 -19.55
C ILE A 738 37.38 -46.75 -20.22
N LEU A 739 36.31 -47.38 -19.76
CA LEU A 739 34.95 -47.20 -20.26
C LEU A 739 34.52 -45.71 -20.22
N HIS A 740 34.60 -45.12 -19.02
CA HIS A 740 34.14 -43.76 -18.78
C HIS A 740 35.06 -42.70 -19.41
N LEU A 741 36.38 -42.89 -19.35
CA LEU A 741 37.36 -42.01 -20.02
C LEU A 741 37.18 -42.02 -21.56
N LYS A 742 36.96 -43.17 -22.19
CA LYS A 742 36.64 -43.25 -23.63
C LYS A 742 35.36 -42.49 -23.97
N LYS A 743 34.36 -42.63 -23.09
CA LYS A 743 33.10 -41.90 -23.30
C LYS A 743 33.29 -40.38 -23.17
N ALA A 744 34.03 -39.91 -22.15
CA ALA A 744 34.36 -38.48 -22.01
C ALA A 744 35.09 -37.92 -23.23
N ALA A 745 36.12 -38.64 -23.71
CA ALA A 745 36.89 -38.25 -24.88
C ALA A 745 36.06 -38.24 -26.18
N ALA A 746 35.08 -39.12 -26.31
CA ALA A 746 34.21 -39.20 -27.48
C ALA A 746 33.13 -38.09 -27.48
N LEU A 747 32.59 -37.76 -26.31
CA LEU A 747 31.52 -36.77 -26.17
C LEU A 747 32.02 -35.34 -26.50
N ALA A 748 33.22 -34.98 -26.09
CA ALA A 748 33.75 -33.62 -26.31
C ALA A 748 35.28 -33.63 -26.49
N PRO A 749 35.82 -34.12 -27.64
CA PRO A 749 37.25 -34.39 -27.83
C PRO A 749 38.12 -33.13 -27.70
N ASP A 750 37.59 -31.97 -28.03
CA ASP A 750 38.33 -30.69 -28.00
C ASP A 750 38.16 -29.93 -26.67
N SER A 751 37.28 -30.37 -25.79
CA SER A 751 37.07 -29.80 -24.45
C SER A 751 38.20 -30.15 -23.50
N GLU A 752 38.38 -29.43 -22.39
CA GLU A 752 39.34 -29.72 -21.33
C GLU A 752 39.13 -31.12 -20.75
N PRO A 753 37.89 -31.56 -20.33
CA PRO A 753 37.63 -32.91 -19.86
C PRO A 753 37.94 -34.01 -20.89
N GLY A 754 37.63 -33.74 -22.17
CA GLY A 754 37.92 -34.71 -23.24
C GLY A 754 39.41 -34.90 -23.49
N LYS A 755 40.19 -33.81 -23.55
CA LYS A 755 41.64 -33.84 -23.69
C LYS A 755 42.33 -34.53 -22.50
N ASP A 756 41.85 -34.25 -21.27
CA ASP A 756 42.39 -34.85 -20.08
C ASP A 756 42.01 -36.33 -19.97
N ALA A 757 40.83 -36.74 -20.43
CA ALA A 757 40.45 -38.13 -20.59
C ALA A 757 41.35 -38.86 -21.58
N GLN A 758 41.72 -38.24 -22.71
CA GLN A 758 42.66 -38.85 -23.66
C GLN A 758 44.06 -39.05 -23.07
N LYS A 759 44.57 -38.06 -22.28
CA LYS A 759 45.85 -38.20 -21.56
C LYS A 759 45.80 -39.30 -20.53
N ALA A 760 44.70 -39.38 -19.75
CA ALA A 760 44.51 -40.42 -18.75
C ALA A 760 44.45 -41.83 -19.38
N LEU A 761 43.80 -41.97 -20.52
CA LEU A 761 43.80 -43.24 -21.28
C LEU A 761 45.19 -43.69 -21.72
N GLN A 762 46.04 -42.75 -22.15
CA GLN A 762 47.45 -43.05 -22.52
C GLN A 762 48.31 -43.56 -21.33
N GLN A 763 47.93 -43.16 -20.11
CA GLN A 763 48.60 -43.60 -18.89
C GLN A 763 48.12 -44.95 -18.36
N LEU A 764 46.93 -45.38 -18.76
CA LEU A 764 46.30 -46.63 -18.34
C LEU A 764 46.57 -47.80 -19.32
N GLY A 765 46.96 -47.52 -20.53
CA GLY A 765 47.26 -48.47 -21.59
C GLY A 765 48.72 -48.50 -21.93
#